data_dc843587fc24521892171ee6b9b7f10b
#
_entry.id   dc843587fc24521892171ee6b9b7f10b
#
_cell.length_a   1.000
_cell.length_b   1.000
_cell.length_c   1.000
_cell.angle_alpha   90.00
_cell.angle_beta   90.00
_cell.angle_gamma   90.00
#
_symmetry.space_group_name_H-M   'P 1'
#
loop_
_entity.id
_entity.type
_entity.pdbx_description
1 polymer ?
#
loop_
_entity_poly.entity_id
_entity_poly.type
_entity_poly.pdbx_seq_one_letter_code
_entity_poly.pdbx_strand_id
1 'polypeptide(L)'
;MYLSIVFNFMPLSLNEIRKRATEFSKEWENVSDERAEAQTFWNDFFNVFGVSRKRVATFEKPVKKADGHQGFIDLLWKRVVLVEHKSKGKDLSTAFAQAKDYFPGLKDEELPRYIIVSNFTEFKLFDLISNTEADFTLRDLYKHINLFGFISGYQQRVYKDQEPVNIKAAELMGDLHDALLANGYSGHELEVMLVRLLFCLFAEDTTIFDKQQFTDYIELRTKEDGSDLGIHIAQLFQTLNTPENQRQKNLDEQVAAFPYVNGSLFAKPLHLASFDSRMRTKLLTCCYFDWSVISPAIFGSMFQSVMNPKERRNLGAHYTSEKNIMKLIQGLFLDELRQEFETVKSNKARLQKFHDKLANLKFLDPACGSGNFLIITYRELRLLELEILNILFKGQLLTDVSQLSKIDVDAFYGIEYEEFASQIATVAMWLIDHQMNMRLSAEFGEYYKRLPLKKSATIVHGNALRMDWQTLLNPVNSVDIEAEHANIFLVKEPEMQFKSVNVKAKSYTINEEGKASSSTVRFDYILGNPPFVGKNKMTKSQKADMDIVFFGIKGNGVLDYVAAWYLKAARIIDGTKTKVGFVSTNSICQGEQVPVLWGALSKYNTTIHFAHRTFKWTNEASGKAAVHVVVIGFANYEIAEKLIFDYPDVRGESLVRKAKQINGYLVAGAD
;
A
#
# COMPACT_ATOMS: atom_id res chain seq x y z
N MET A 1 11.15 18.55 40.36
CA MET A 1 10.22 17.65 39.68
C MET A 1 9.83 18.37 38.38
N TYR A 2 10.71 18.29 37.37
CA TYR A 2 10.47 18.88 36.05
C TYR A 2 9.79 17.84 35.20
N LEU A 3 8.52 18.06 34.91
CA LEU A 3 7.81 17.33 33.85
C LEU A 3 8.39 17.79 32.50
N SER A 4 9.26 16.99 31.94
CA SER A 4 9.64 17.10 30.53
C SER A 4 8.41 16.70 29.71
N ILE A 5 7.66 17.67 29.22
CA ILE A 5 6.62 17.47 28.23
C ILE A 5 7.37 17.14 26.92
N VAL A 6 7.43 15.86 26.62
CA VAL A 6 7.82 15.38 25.29
C VAL A 6 6.69 15.81 24.34
N PHE A 7 6.90 16.90 23.62
CA PHE A 7 6.06 17.27 22.49
C PHE A 7 6.27 16.24 21.39
N ASN A 8 5.45 15.19 21.38
CA ASN A 8 5.25 14.40 20.17
C ASN A 8 4.66 15.35 19.12
N PHE A 9 5.47 15.73 18.13
CA PHE A 9 5.03 16.55 17.00
C PHE A 9 4.11 15.69 16.11
N MET A 10 2.83 15.64 16.46
CA MET A 10 1.82 15.18 15.51
C MET A 10 1.61 16.27 14.46
N PRO A 11 1.48 15.92 13.16
CA PRO A 11 1.02 16.88 12.17
C PRO A 11 -0.27 17.54 12.63
N LEU A 12 -0.36 18.87 12.42
CA LEU A 12 -1.55 19.61 12.84
C LEU A 12 -2.77 19.21 12.02
N SER A 13 -3.94 19.15 12.63
CA SER A 13 -5.19 18.95 11.91
C SER A 13 -5.48 20.12 10.95
N LEU A 14 -6.22 19.89 9.87
CA LEU A 14 -6.63 20.97 8.95
C LEU A 14 -7.44 22.05 9.67
N ASN A 15 -8.20 21.70 10.71
CA ASN A 15 -8.93 22.66 11.52
C ASN A 15 -8.00 23.55 12.35
N GLU A 16 -6.96 22.98 12.92
CA GLU A 16 -5.95 23.73 13.65
C GLU A 16 -5.11 24.60 12.68
N ILE A 17 -4.74 24.09 11.51
CA ILE A 17 -4.06 24.87 10.46
C ILE A 17 -4.95 26.05 10.04
N ARG A 18 -6.25 25.84 9.84
CA ARG A 18 -7.21 26.91 9.47
C ARG A 18 -7.28 27.99 10.56
N LYS A 19 -7.34 27.58 11.83
CA LYS A 19 -7.31 28.51 12.96
C LYS A 19 -6.03 29.33 12.99
N ARG A 20 -4.87 28.69 12.89
CA ARG A 20 -3.55 29.35 12.86
C ARG A 20 -3.41 30.26 11.64
N ALA A 21 -3.89 29.87 10.48
CA ALA A 21 -3.92 30.71 9.28
C ALA A 21 -4.75 31.99 9.47
N THR A 22 -5.85 31.90 10.23
CA THR A 22 -6.69 33.05 10.57
C THR A 22 -5.98 33.99 11.55
N GLU A 23 -5.27 33.44 12.55
CA GLU A 23 -4.48 34.18 13.52
C GLU A 23 -3.30 34.89 12.82
N PHE A 24 -2.54 34.15 12.02
CA PHE A 24 -1.45 34.66 11.19
C PHE A 24 -1.90 35.80 10.27
N SER A 25 -3.05 35.65 9.60
CA SER A 25 -3.56 36.69 8.69
C SER A 25 -3.88 38.00 9.43
N LYS A 26 -4.35 37.94 10.69
CA LYS A 26 -4.62 39.12 11.53
C LYS A 26 -3.31 39.79 12.01
N GLU A 27 -2.34 39.01 12.42
CA GLU A 27 -1.07 39.49 12.95
C GLU A 27 -0.28 40.24 11.87
N TRP A 28 -0.28 39.71 10.65
CA TRP A 28 0.51 40.25 9.53
C TRP A 28 -0.24 41.26 8.65
N GLU A 29 -1.48 41.61 8.92
CA GLU A 29 -2.34 42.48 8.08
C GLU A 29 -1.74 43.88 7.83
N ASN A 30 -1.03 44.43 8.84
CA ASN A 30 -0.54 45.81 8.80
C ASN A 30 0.98 45.92 8.57
N VAL A 31 1.69 44.83 8.35
CA VAL A 31 3.14 44.81 8.13
C VAL A 31 3.48 45.14 6.67
N SER A 32 4.57 45.87 6.45
CA SER A 32 4.95 46.32 5.11
C SER A 32 6.47 46.38 4.85
N ASP A 33 7.33 46.26 5.89
CA ASP A 33 8.80 46.37 5.74
C ASP A 33 9.40 45.00 5.39
N GLU A 34 9.75 44.83 4.12
CA GLU A 34 10.34 43.62 3.57
C GLU A 34 11.68 43.26 4.25
N ARG A 35 12.56 44.23 4.44
CA ARG A 35 13.88 43.96 4.98
C ARG A 35 13.91 43.58 6.44
N ALA A 36 12.99 44.15 7.22
CA ALA A 36 12.93 43.89 8.64
C ALA A 36 12.13 42.60 8.96
N GLU A 37 11.10 42.29 8.18
CA GLU A 37 10.06 41.38 8.62
C GLU A 37 9.88 40.11 7.73
N ALA A 38 10.45 40.07 6.51
CA ALA A 38 10.23 38.97 5.59
C ALA A 38 10.65 37.61 6.16
N GLN A 39 11.78 37.54 6.86
CA GLN A 39 12.23 36.27 7.46
C GLN A 39 11.34 35.82 8.61
N THR A 40 10.85 36.74 9.43
CA THR A 40 9.92 36.44 10.53
C THR A 40 8.59 35.98 9.95
N PHE A 41 8.05 36.69 8.94
CA PHE A 41 6.84 36.33 8.22
C PHE A 41 6.88 34.89 7.71
N TRP A 42 7.95 34.48 7.07
CA TRP A 42 8.08 33.13 6.55
C TRP A 42 8.30 32.09 7.65
N ASN A 43 8.97 32.42 8.76
CA ASN A 43 9.03 31.55 9.92
C ASN A 43 7.64 31.28 10.48
N ASP A 44 6.81 32.31 10.64
CA ASP A 44 5.46 32.20 11.16
C ASP A 44 4.52 31.53 10.16
N PHE A 45 4.67 31.80 8.86
CA PHE A 45 3.93 31.11 7.82
C PHE A 45 4.14 29.59 7.88
N PHE A 46 5.38 29.10 8.02
CA PHE A 46 5.64 27.67 8.16
C PHE A 46 5.08 27.12 9.47
N ASN A 47 5.09 27.90 10.55
CA ASN A 47 4.50 27.52 11.83
C ASN A 47 2.99 27.35 11.77
N VAL A 48 2.27 28.03 10.86
CA VAL A 48 0.84 27.78 10.59
C VAL A 48 0.60 26.31 10.26
N PHE A 49 1.50 25.72 9.49
CA PHE A 49 1.42 24.32 9.06
C PHE A 49 2.13 23.34 10.01
N GLY A 50 2.61 23.80 11.17
CA GLY A 50 3.29 22.96 12.14
C GLY A 50 4.72 22.58 11.78
N VAL A 51 5.31 23.23 10.78
CA VAL A 51 6.68 22.98 10.30
C VAL A 51 7.62 24.08 10.75
N SER A 52 8.73 23.69 11.38
CA SER A 52 9.81 24.66 11.69
C SER A 52 10.62 24.94 10.43
N ARG A 53 10.54 26.18 9.92
CA ARG A 53 11.32 26.59 8.74
C ARG A 53 12.82 26.27 8.90
N LYS A 54 13.40 26.48 10.09
CA LYS A 54 14.82 26.22 10.35
C LYS A 54 15.27 24.79 10.07
N ARG A 55 14.34 23.84 10.14
CA ARG A 55 14.63 22.41 9.87
C ARG A 55 14.60 22.07 8.39
N VAL A 56 13.85 22.80 7.56
CA VAL A 56 13.53 22.38 6.19
C VAL A 56 14.02 23.35 5.11
N ALA A 57 14.25 24.63 5.42
CA ALA A 57 14.56 25.64 4.41
C ALA A 57 15.62 26.64 4.87
N THR A 58 16.37 27.16 3.91
CA THR A 58 17.41 28.17 4.11
C THR A 58 17.00 29.52 3.54
N PHE A 59 17.35 30.60 4.24
CA PHE A 59 17.19 31.95 3.75
C PHE A 59 18.48 32.42 2.99
N GLU A 60 18.31 33.41 2.10
CA GLU A 60 19.37 34.13 1.42
C GLU A 60 20.39 33.18 0.74
N LYS A 61 19.88 32.10 0.08
CA LYS A 61 20.80 31.19 -0.60
C LYS A 61 21.46 31.87 -1.81
N PRO A 62 22.80 32.00 -1.83
CA PRO A 62 23.50 32.56 -2.98
C PRO A 62 23.37 31.62 -4.20
N VAL A 63 23.10 32.20 -5.35
CA VAL A 63 22.93 31.47 -6.61
C VAL A 63 23.41 32.31 -7.79
N LYS A 64 23.94 31.68 -8.85
CA LYS A 64 24.21 32.34 -10.13
C LYS A 64 22.94 32.38 -10.96
N LYS A 65 22.54 33.59 -11.38
CA LYS A 65 21.39 33.78 -12.27
C LYS A 65 21.68 33.33 -13.72
N ALA A 66 20.66 33.25 -14.53
CA ALA A 66 20.79 32.95 -15.97
C ALA A 66 21.73 33.93 -16.72
N ASP A 67 21.75 35.17 -16.31
CA ASP A 67 22.63 36.20 -16.85
C ASP A 67 24.09 36.18 -16.32
N GLY A 68 24.40 35.22 -15.45
CA GLY A 68 25.74 35.05 -14.83
C GLY A 68 25.98 35.90 -13.60
N HIS A 69 25.10 36.86 -13.26
CA HIS A 69 25.22 37.66 -12.03
C HIS A 69 24.85 36.82 -10.78
N GLN A 70 25.46 37.23 -9.66
CA GLN A 70 25.10 36.61 -8.37
C GLN A 70 23.76 37.15 -7.89
N GLY A 71 22.87 36.26 -7.49
CA GLY A 71 21.59 36.54 -6.84
C GLY A 71 21.48 35.83 -5.51
N PHE A 72 20.42 36.14 -4.78
CA PHE A 72 20.04 35.45 -3.53
C PHE A 72 18.59 35.04 -3.60
N ILE A 73 18.33 33.80 -3.26
CA ILE A 73 16.98 33.27 -3.13
C ILE A 73 16.47 33.58 -1.73
N ASP A 74 15.34 34.28 -1.59
CA ASP A 74 14.84 34.71 -0.28
C ASP A 74 14.62 33.53 0.66
N LEU A 75 14.02 32.43 0.17
CA LEU A 75 13.90 31.16 0.89
C LEU A 75 13.90 29.99 -0.08
N LEU A 76 14.70 28.98 0.22
CA LEU A 76 14.70 27.71 -0.52
C LEU A 76 14.52 26.53 0.44
N TRP A 77 13.45 25.79 0.22
CA TRP A 77 13.31 24.41 0.66
C TRP A 77 13.58 23.52 -0.55
N LYS A 78 14.75 22.93 -0.59
CA LYS A 78 15.21 22.12 -1.72
C LYS A 78 14.15 21.13 -2.16
N ARG A 79 13.91 20.98 -3.46
CA ARG A 79 12.92 20.10 -4.11
C ARG A 79 11.46 20.42 -3.80
N VAL A 80 11.17 21.23 -2.82
CA VAL A 80 9.81 21.50 -2.37
C VAL A 80 9.34 22.85 -2.86
N VAL A 81 9.92 23.93 -2.32
CA VAL A 81 9.42 25.27 -2.63
C VAL A 81 10.57 26.30 -2.65
N LEU A 82 10.51 27.18 -3.65
CA LEU A 82 11.25 28.42 -3.70
C LEU A 82 10.28 29.56 -3.40
N VAL A 83 10.71 30.45 -2.50
CA VAL A 83 9.93 31.65 -2.18
C VAL A 83 10.70 32.87 -2.65
N GLU A 84 9.98 33.80 -3.28
CA GLU A 84 10.43 35.16 -3.61
C GLU A 84 9.50 36.15 -2.94
N HIS A 85 10.02 37.01 -2.09
CA HIS A 85 9.24 38.01 -1.33
C HIS A 85 9.46 39.40 -1.88
N LYS A 86 8.43 40.22 -1.88
CA LYS A 86 8.47 41.60 -2.35
C LYS A 86 7.84 42.55 -1.35
N SER A 87 8.27 43.80 -1.39
CA SER A 87 7.67 44.87 -0.58
C SER A 87 6.19 45.04 -0.91
N LYS A 88 5.40 45.46 0.07
CA LYS A 88 3.95 45.68 -0.06
C LYS A 88 3.61 46.57 -1.26
N GLY A 89 2.64 46.13 -2.06
CA GLY A 89 2.16 46.83 -3.24
C GLY A 89 3.02 46.67 -4.50
N LYS A 90 4.07 45.84 -4.48
CA LYS A 90 4.80 45.48 -5.70
C LYS A 90 4.06 44.41 -6.49
N ASP A 91 4.17 44.48 -7.82
CA ASP A 91 3.60 43.48 -8.73
C ASP A 91 4.32 42.13 -8.57
N LEU A 92 3.55 41.09 -8.33
CA LEU A 92 4.04 39.72 -8.14
C LEU A 92 4.32 38.98 -9.45
N SER A 93 3.87 39.47 -10.61
CA SER A 93 4.10 38.83 -11.91
C SER A 93 5.59 38.82 -12.30
N THR A 94 6.31 39.89 -11.99
CA THR A 94 7.77 40.00 -12.22
C THR A 94 8.57 39.14 -11.27
N ALA A 95 8.08 38.89 -10.07
CA ALA A 95 8.76 38.09 -9.06
C ALA A 95 8.80 36.59 -9.42
N PHE A 96 7.78 36.07 -10.12
CA PHE A 96 7.77 34.71 -10.65
C PHE A 96 8.85 34.49 -11.72
N ALA A 97 9.01 35.46 -12.65
CA ALA A 97 10.08 35.42 -13.64
C ALA A 97 11.45 35.44 -12.96
N GLN A 98 11.63 36.29 -11.95
CA GLN A 98 12.87 36.36 -11.14
C GLN A 98 13.16 35.05 -10.43
N ALA A 99 12.14 34.38 -9.86
CA ALA A 99 12.30 33.08 -9.21
C ALA A 99 12.82 32.00 -10.18
N LYS A 100 12.37 32.02 -11.43
CA LYS A 100 12.87 31.11 -12.49
C LYS A 100 14.31 31.42 -12.93
N ASP A 101 14.73 32.67 -12.88
CA ASP A 101 16.12 33.07 -13.23
C ASP A 101 17.17 32.47 -12.30
N TYR A 102 16.78 31.96 -11.15
CA TYR A 102 17.66 31.26 -10.22
C TYR A 102 17.92 29.78 -10.58
N PHE A 103 17.07 29.15 -11.39
CA PHE A 103 17.13 27.71 -11.68
C PHE A 103 18.45 27.26 -12.30
N PRO A 104 19.06 27.98 -13.26
CA PRO A 104 20.35 27.59 -13.82
C PRO A 104 21.51 27.53 -12.81
N GLY A 105 21.36 28.19 -11.67
CA GLY A 105 22.35 28.17 -10.59
C GLY A 105 22.08 27.14 -9.49
N LEU A 106 20.97 26.41 -9.57
CA LEU A 106 20.64 25.30 -8.68
C LEU A 106 21.07 23.98 -9.32
N LYS A 107 21.45 23.00 -8.50
CA LYS A 107 21.62 21.64 -8.99
C LYS A 107 20.25 21.03 -9.31
N ASP A 108 20.20 20.06 -10.24
CA ASP A 108 18.93 19.38 -10.60
C ASP A 108 18.21 18.81 -9.38
N GLU A 109 18.95 18.29 -8.42
CA GLU A 109 18.46 17.75 -7.15
C GLU A 109 17.96 18.80 -6.14
N GLU A 110 18.16 20.10 -6.41
CA GLU A 110 17.67 21.21 -5.57
C GLU A 110 16.47 21.93 -6.16
N LEU A 111 16.11 21.65 -7.43
CA LEU A 111 15.05 22.34 -8.14
C LEU A 111 13.70 22.17 -7.41
N PRO A 112 12.99 23.26 -7.12
CA PRO A 112 11.73 23.21 -6.38
C PRO A 112 10.58 22.75 -7.30
N ARG A 113 9.58 22.10 -6.72
CA ARG A 113 8.30 21.82 -7.40
C ARG A 113 7.38 23.03 -7.38
N TYR A 114 7.38 23.79 -6.28
CA TYR A 114 6.50 24.93 -6.09
C TYR A 114 7.29 26.23 -6.07
N ILE A 115 6.68 27.29 -6.57
CA ILE A 115 7.16 28.67 -6.36
C ILE A 115 6.04 29.43 -5.65
N ILE A 116 6.40 30.10 -4.53
CA ILE A 116 5.51 31.03 -3.85
C ILE A 116 6.09 32.44 -4.02
N VAL A 117 5.25 33.35 -4.43
CA VAL A 117 5.56 34.77 -4.47
C VAL A 117 4.59 35.51 -3.57
N SER A 118 5.08 36.42 -2.71
CA SER A 118 4.23 37.20 -1.81
C SER A 118 4.77 38.62 -1.60
N ASN A 119 3.86 39.54 -1.26
CA ASN A 119 4.16 40.92 -0.86
C ASN A 119 3.49 41.29 0.48
N PHE A 120 3.38 40.35 1.44
CA PHE A 120 2.62 40.38 2.69
C PHE A 120 1.10 40.35 2.54
N THR A 121 0.54 40.92 1.46
CA THR A 121 -0.92 41.06 1.28
C THR A 121 -1.48 40.07 0.27
N GLU A 122 -0.69 39.69 -0.70
CA GLU A 122 -1.07 38.79 -1.80
C GLU A 122 -0.09 37.64 -1.91
N PHE A 123 -0.62 36.50 -2.32
CA PHE A 123 0.13 35.28 -2.59
C PHE A 123 -0.18 34.80 -4.00
N LYS A 124 0.87 34.34 -4.69
CA LYS A 124 0.79 33.54 -5.90
C LYS A 124 1.56 32.26 -5.68
N LEU A 125 0.88 31.12 -5.89
CA LEU A 125 1.44 29.80 -5.80
C LEU A 125 1.44 29.14 -7.18
N PHE A 126 2.60 28.65 -7.60
CA PHE A 126 2.76 27.94 -8.87
C PHE A 126 3.18 26.49 -8.58
N ASP A 127 2.48 25.51 -9.14
CA ASP A 127 2.94 24.11 -9.21
C ASP A 127 3.56 23.87 -10.60
N LEU A 128 4.86 23.68 -10.65
CA LEU A 128 5.61 23.56 -11.91
C LEU A 128 5.40 22.21 -12.63
N ILE A 129 4.89 21.19 -11.92
CA ILE A 129 4.59 19.87 -12.51
C ILE A 129 3.21 19.89 -13.17
N SER A 130 2.18 20.35 -12.45
CA SER A 130 0.82 20.43 -12.98
C SER A 130 0.58 21.65 -13.86
N ASN A 131 1.53 22.60 -13.88
CA ASN A 131 1.45 23.91 -14.54
C ASN A 131 0.18 24.67 -14.14
N THR A 132 -0.13 24.66 -12.85
CA THR A 132 -1.30 25.35 -12.27
C THR A 132 -0.85 26.53 -11.42
N GLU A 133 -1.70 27.56 -11.36
CA GLU A 133 -1.49 28.80 -10.64
C GLU A 133 -2.68 29.08 -9.72
N ALA A 134 -2.42 29.63 -8.52
CA ALA A 134 -3.44 30.06 -7.60
C ALA A 134 -3.06 31.41 -6.98
N ASP A 135 -3.97 32.38 -7.06
CA ASP A 135 -3.83 33.73 -6.51
C ASP A 135 -4.85 33.96 -5.40
N PHE A 136 -4.40 34.49 -4.26
CA PHE A 136 -5.28 34.84 -3.15
C PHE A 136 -4.65 35.89 -2.23
N THR A 137 -5.48 36.50 -1.38
CA THR A 137 -5.01 37.50 -0.41
C THR A 137 -4.66 36.84 0.93
N LEU A 138 -3.80 37.50 1.73
CA LEU A 138 -3.47 37.07 3.09
C LEU A 138 -4.74 36.80 3.93
N ARG A 139 -5.77 37.62 3.79
CA ARG A 139 -7.06 37.46 4.49
C ARG A 139 -7.80 36.18 4.13
N ASP A 140 -7.58 35.65 2.91
CA ASP A 140 -8.22 34.44 2.40
C ASP A 140 -7.35 33.18 2.62
N LEU A 141 -6.16 33.29 3.19
CA LEU A 141 -5.25 32.16 3.42
C LEU A 141 -5.96 30.96 4.04
N TYR A 142 -6.82 31.19 5.05
CA TYR A 142 -7.58 30.13 5.73
C TYR A 142 -8.50 29.31 4.81
N LYS A 143 -8.92 29.88 3.67
CA LYS A 143 -9.70 29.18 2.63
C LYS A 143 -8.82 28.33 1.71
N HIS A 144 -7.55 28.71 1.57
CA HIS A 144 -6.59 28.16 0.61
C HIS A 144 -5.52 27.26 1.26
N ILE A 145 -5.66 26.91 2.55
CA ILE A 145 -4.70 26.05 3.28
C ILE A 145 -4.43 24.71 2.57
N ASN A 146 -5.42 24.16 1.86
CA ASN A 146 -5.28 22.90 1.11
C ASN A 146 -4.24 22.99 -0.03
N LEU A 147 -3.98 24.19 -0.58
CA LEU A 147 -2.96 24.41 -1.60
C LEU A 147 -1.55 24.19 -1.05
N PHE A 148 -1.38 24.34 0.26
CA PHE A 148 -0.11 24.17 0.98
C PHE A 148 0.01 22.80 1.64
N GLY A 149 -0.79 21.83 1.21
CA GLY A 149 -0.73 20.45 1.69
C GLY A 149 0.66 19.83 1.54
N PHE A 150 1.48 20.32 0.59
CA PHE A 150 2.86 19.90 0.45
C PHE A 150 3.77 20.33 1.62
N ILE A 151 3.38 21.33 2.42
CA ILE A 151 4.09 21.72 3.65
C ILE A 151 3.70 20.81 4.80
N SER A 152 2.40 20.57 4.98
CA SER A 152 1.82 19.81 6.11
C SER A 152 1.69 18.30 5.87
N GLY A 153 1.94 17.82 4.63
CA GLY A 153 1.74 16.42 4.25
C GLY A 153 0.31 16.07 3.81
N TYR A 154 -0.62 17.02 3.77
CA TYR A 154 -2.02 16.82 3.35
C TYR A 154 -2.22 17.04 1.84
N GLN A 155 -1.48 16.42 0.96
CA GLN A 155 -1.72 16.57 -0.47
C GLN A 155 -2.93 15.74 -0.92
N GLN A 156 -3.94 16.38 -1.51
CA GLN A 156 -4.97 15.68 -2.29
C GLN A 156 -4.33 15.16 -3.58
N ARG A 157 -4.32 13.84 -3.76
CA ARG A 157 -3.69 13.20 -4.91
C ARG A 157 -4.74 12.64 -5.84
N VAL A 158 -4.62 13.05 -7.11
CA VAL A 158 -5.40 12.49 -8.21
C VAL A 158 -4.56 11.35 -8.81
N TYR A 159 -5.00 10.12 -8.62
CA TYR A 159 -4.40 8.93 -9.25
C TYR A 159 -4.78 8.89 -10.76
N LYS A 160 -4.28 9.86 -11.55
CA LYS A 160 -4.38 9.80 -13.01
C LYS A 160 -2.99 9.48 -13.57
N ASP A 161 -2.91 8.42 -14.39
CA ASP A 161 -1.72 7.97 -15.13
C ASP A 161 -0.48 7.67 -14.27
N GLN A 162 -0.59 6.65 -13.40
CA GLN A 162 0.50 6.22 -12.50
C GLN A 162 1.63 5.46 -13.19
N GLU A 163 1.47 5.03 -14.43
CA GLU A 163 2.40 4.12 -15.11
C GLU A 163 3.84 4.66 -15.20
N PRO A 164 4.11 5.91 -15.63
CA PRO A 164 5.49 6.43 -15.72
C PRO A 164 6.17 6.59 -14.36
N VAL A 165 5.42 6.98 -13.34
CA VAL A 165 5.92 7.19 -11.97
C VAL A 165 6.28 5.86 -11.34
N ASN A 166 5.46 4.84 -11.55
CA ASN A 166 5.67 3.48 -11.07
C ASN A 166 6.91 2.85 -11.72
N ILE A 167 7.11 3.05 -13.01
CA ILE A 167 8.32 2.60 -13.73
C ILE A 167 9.56 3.23 -13.12
N LYS A 168 9.53 4.55 -12.87
CA LYS A 168 10.66 5.27 -12.28
C LYS A 168 11.00 4.77 -10.87
N ALA A 169 10.01 4.51 -10.03
CA ALA A 169 10.22 3.94 -8.70
C ALA A 169 10.91 2.55 -8.79
N ALA A 170 10.45 1.70 -9.71
CA ALA A 170 11.03 0.38 -9.93
C ALA A 170 12.48 0.45 -10.43
N GLU A 171 12.80 1.40 -11.34
CA GLU A 171 14.17 1.65 -11.80
C GLU A 171 15.09 2.06 -10.66
N LEU A 172 14.66 3.01 -9.81
CA LEU A 172 15.46 3.50 -8.67
C LEU A 172 15.79 2.39 -7.68
N MET A 173 14.80 1.57 -7.30
CA MET A 173 15.02 0.44 -6.40
C MET A 173 15.85 -0.67 -7.05
N GLY A 174 15.65 -0.93 -8.36
CA GLY A 174 16.46 -1.86 -9.14
C GLY A 174 17.93 -1.44 -9.20
N ASP A 175 18.19 -0.18 -9.40
CA ASP A 175 19.52 0.41 -9.43
C ASP A 175 20.26 0.28 -8.09
N LEU A 176 19.53 0.48 -6.97
CA LEU A 176 20.09 0.29 -5.62
C LEU A 176 20.38 -1.20 -5.35
N HIS A 177 19.44 -2.10 -5.72
CA HIS A 177 19.63 -3.54 -5.62
C HIS A 177 20.88 -3.99 -6.36
N ASP A 178 21.01 -3.61 -7.63
CA ASP A 178 22.12 -4.07 -8.48
C ASP A 178 23.46 -3.56 -7.95
N ALA A 179 23.51 -2.38 -7.35
CA ALA A 179 24.71 -1.86 -6.71
C ALA A 179 25.10 -2.65 -5.46
N LEU A 180 24.13 -2.99 -4.60
CA LEU A 180 24.34 -3.82 -3.40
C LEU A 180 24.76 -5.25 -3.80
N LEU A 181 24.09 -5.84 -4.78
CA LEU A 181 24.40 -7.17 -5.30
C LEU A 181 25.80 -7.24 -5.88
N ALA A 182 26.21 -6.25 -6.67
CA ALA A 182 27.54 -6.15 -7.26
C ALA A 182 28.64 -6.05 -6.21
N ASN A 183 28.32 -5.50 -5.02
CA ASN A 183 29.23 -5.45 -3.86
C ASN A 183 29.22 -6.73 -3.00
N GLY A 184 28.51 -7.77 -3.42
CA GLY A 184 28.46 -9.08 -2.76
C GLY A 184 27.40 -9.21 -1.65
N TYR A 185 26.57 -8.19 -1.42
CA TYR A 185 25.41 -8.30 -0.53
C TYR A 185 24.26 -8.94 -1.27
N SER A 186 23.88 -10.18 -0.92
CA SER A 186 23.00 -11.01 -1.74
C SER A 186 22.03 -11.87 -0.92
N GLY A 187 21.08 -12.51 -1.62
CA GLY A 187 20.12 -13.42 -1.03
C GLY A 187 19.04 -12.72 -0.19
N HIS A 188 18.44 -13.47 0.72
CA HIS A 188 17.32 -13.03 1.54
C HIS A 188 17.61 -11.73 2.32
N GLU A 189 18.84 -11.52 2.78
CA GLU A 189 19.19 -10.29 3.52
C GLU A 189 19.17 -9.04 2.67
N LEU A 190 19.61 -9.13 1.40
CA LEU A 190 19.46 -8.02 0.45
C LEU A 190 18.00 -7.67 0.23
N GLU A 191 17.15 -8.67 0.08
CA GLU A 191 15.71 -8.50 -0.11
C GLU A 191 15.08 -7.77 1.10
N VAL A 192 15.35 -8.25 2.32
CA VAL A 192 14.85 -7.62 3.56
C VAL A 192 15.40 -6.21 3.74
N MET A 193 16.69 -5.97 3.41
CA MET A 193 17.28 -4.63 3.44
C MET A 193 16.50 -3.66 2.54
N LEU A 194 16.21 -4.04 1.31
CA LEU A 194 15.49 -3.21 0.35
C LEU A 194 14.05 -2.91 0.79
N VAL A 195 13.35 -3.91 1.35
CA VAL A 195 11.98 -3.69 1.89
C VAL A 195 12.01 -2.68 3.05
N ARG A 196 12.99 -2.79 3.95
CA ARG A 196 13.16 -1.85 5.06
C ARG A 196 13.51 -0.43 4.60
N LEU A 197 14.37 -0.31 3.59
CA LEU A 197 14.70 0.99 2.98
C LEU A 197 13.48 1.58 2.28
N LEU A 198 12.75 0.79 1.49
CA LEU A 198 11.51 1.23 0.86
C LEU A 198 10.47 1.71 1.90
N PHE A 199 10.34 0.98 3.01
CA PHE A 199 9.50 1.43 4.12
C PHE A 199 9.93 2.80 4.64
N CYS A 200 11.24 3.02 4.87
CA CYS A 200 11.74 4.31 5.36
C CYS A 200 11.47 5.46 4.36
N LEU A 201 11.69 5.21 3.07
CA LEU A 201 11.42 6.17 1.99
C LEU A 201 9.92 6.55 1.95
N PHE A 202 9.05 5.55 2.00
CA PHE A 202 7.61 5.78 2.01
C PHE A 202 7.15 6.46 3.32
N ALA A 203 7.70 6.06 4.47
CA ALA A 203 7.36 6.58 5.78
C ALA A 203 7.65 8.09 5.89
N GLU A 204 8.74 8.56 5.29
CA GLU A 204 9.09 9.96 5.21
C GLU A 204 8.10 10.77 4.37
N ASP A 205 7.72 10.26 3.20
CA ASP A 205 6.85 10.97 2.26
C ASP A 205 5.37 10.92 2.63
N THR A 206 5.00 10.02 3.56
CA THR A 206 3.61 9.85 4.02
C THR A 206 3.38 10.32 5.45
N THR A 207 4.30 11.09 6.02
CA THR A 207 4.18 11.69 7.36
C THR A 207 4.21 10.70 8.52
N ILE A 208 4.68 9.46 8.30
CA ILE A 208 5.00 8.52 9.39
C ILE A 208 6.26 9.00 10.11
N PHE A 209 7.28 9.38 9.34
CA PHE A 209 8.42 10.15 9.79
C PHE A 209 8.15 11.65 9.57
N ASP A 210 8.91 12.50 10.26
CA ASP A 210 8.94 13.93 9.92
C ASP A 210 9.46 14.09 8.48
N LYS A 211 8.99 15.12 7.79
CA LYS A 211 9.38 15.35 6.40
C LYS A 211 10.88 15.55 6.29
N GLN A 212 11.53 14.86 5.35
CA GLN A 212 12.96 14.80 5.12
C GLN A 212 13.81 14.25 6.30
N GLN A 213 13.19 13.62 7.29
CA GLN A 213 13.89 13.09 8.46
C GLN A 213 14.88 11.97 8.10
N PHE A 214 14.47 11.04 7.22
CA PHE A 214 15.33 9.96 6.76
C PHE A 214 16.38 10.47 5.78
N THR A 215 15.99 11.31 4.85
CA THR A 215 16.90 11.95 3.89
C THR A 215 17.99 12.75 4.59
N ASP A 216 17.61 13.64 5.52
CA ASP A 216 18.56 14.45 6.30
C ASP A 216 19.48 13.57 7.16
N TYR A 217 18.96 12.51 7.74
CA TYR A 217 19.77 11.56 8.50
C TYR A 217 20.85 10.91 7.64
N ILE A 218 20.50 10.44 6.44
CA ILE A 218 21.49 9.87 5.51
C ILE A 218 22.44 10.92 4.96
N GLU A 219 21.94 12.10 4.55
CA GLU A 219 22.74 13.14 3.89
C GLU A 219 23.74 13.77 4.85
N LEU A 220 23.32 14.10 6.09
CA LEU A 220 24.08 14.90 7.03
C LEU A 220 24.93 14.07 8.02
N ARG A 221 24.56 12.82 8.27
CA ARG A 221 25.22 11.99 9.29
C ARG A 221 26.15 10.94 8.72
N THR A 222 26.07 10.63 7.43
CA THR A 222 26.95 9.64 6.82
C THR A 222 28.02 10.31 5.96
N LYS A 223 29.20 9.70 5.92
CA LYS A 223 30.31 10.16 5.12
C LYS A 223 30.01 10.06 3.63
N GLU A 224 30.52 10.99 2.83
CA GLU A 224 30.33 11.00 1.38
C GLU A 224 30.87 9.73 0.69
N ASP A 225 31.89 9.09 1.25
CA ASP A 225 32.45 7.84 0.75
C ASP A 225 31.56 6.61 1.06
N GLY A 226 30.51 6.75 1.88
CA GLY A 226 29.57 5.71 2.26
C GLY A 226 30.09 4.70 3.28
N SER A 227 31.33 4.84 3.76
CA SER A 227 32.01 3.85 4.60
C SER A 227 31.32 3.54 5.93
N ASP A 228 30.54 4.48 6.47
CA ASP A 228 29.81 4.35 7.74
C ASP A 228 28.28 4.17 7.56
N LEU A 229 27.77 4.27 6.32
CA LEU A 229 26.34 4.23 6.03
C LEU A 229 25.66 2.95 6.56
N GLY A 230 26.31 1.79 6.45
CA GLY A 230 25.77 0.52 6.96
C GLY A 230 25.52 0.51 8.46
N ILE A 231 26.40 1.16 9.24
CA ILE A 231 26.26 1.29 10.70
C ILE A 231 25.06 2.19 11.03
N HIS A 232 24.93 3.30 10.34
CA HIS A 232 23.81 4.23 10.51
C HIS A 232 22.44 3.59 10.18
N ILE A 233 22.37 2.83 9.08
CA ILE A 233 21.16 2.08 8.71
C ILE A 233 20.82 1.02 9.75
N ALA A 234 21.79 0.26 10.24
CA ALA A 234 21.58 -0.75 11.27
C ALA A 234 21.06 -0.13 12.59
N GLN A 235 21.64 1.00 13.00
CA GLN A 235 21.22 1.74 14.18
C GLN A 235 19.77 2.28 14.02
N LEU A 236 19.45 2.82 12.85
CA LEU A 236 18.09 3.26 12.53
C LEU A 236 17.08 2.10 12.63
N PHE A 237 17.37 0.94 11.99
CA PHE A 237 16.48 -0.21 12.03
C PHE A 237 16.28 -0.73 13.45
N GLN A 238 17.32 -0.73 14.28
CA GLN A 238 17.21 -1.09 15.69
C GLN A 238 16.31 -0.07 16.44
N THR A 239 16.44 1.22 16.16
CA THR A 239 15.63 2.25 16.78
C THR A 239 14.16 2.11 16.41
N LEU A 240 13.86 1.85 15.12
CA LEU A 240 12.50 1.61 14.64
C LEU A 240 11.85 0.36 15.27
N ASN A 241 12.67 -0.61 15.69
CA ASN A 241 12.23 -1.84 16.39
C ASN A 241 12.15 -1.68 17.90
N THR A 242 12.62 -0.60 18.48
CA THR A 242 12.73 -0.44 19.95
C THR A 242 11.70 0.60 20.44
N PRO A 243 10.75 0.23 21.34
CA PRO A 243 9.86 1.18 21.97
C PRO A 243 10.62 2.34 22.61
N GLU A 244 10.08 3.55 22.53
CA GLU A 244 10.75 4.77 22.98
C GLU A 244 11.22 4.71 24.45
N ASN A 245 10.41 4.11 25.33
CA ASN A 245 10.70 3.93 26.73
C ASN A 245 11.79 2.87 27.04
N GLN A 246 12.20 2.07 26.04
CA GLN A 246 13.24 1.05 26.14
C GLN A 246 14.55 1.46 25.46
N ARG A 247 14.60 2.64 24.85
CA ARG A 247 15.79 3.16 24.16
C ARG A 247 16.86 3.58 25.13
N GLN A 248 18.12 3.46 24.70
CA GLN A 248 19.26 3.94 25.47
C GLN A 248 19.21 5.46 25.65
N LYS A 249 19.55 5.96 26.84
CA LYS A 249 19.44 7.40 27.19
C LYS A 249 20.42 8.30 26.42
N ASN A 250 21.52 7.73 25.95
CA ASN A 250 22.59 8.44 25.21
C ASN A 250 22.54 8.16 23.70
N LEU A 251 21.37 7.70 23.19
CA LEU A 251 21.14 7.58 21.75
C LEU A 251 21.19 9.01 21.12
N ASP A 252 21.79 9.10 19.94
CA ASP A 252 21.81 10.36 19.18
C ASP A 252 20.40 10.92 19.01
N GLU A 253 20.21 12.21 19.22
CA GLU A 253 18.91 12.87 19.25
C GLU A 253 18.16 12.72 17.92
N GLN A 254 18.86 12.78 16.79
CA GLN A 254 18.25 12.62 15.47
C GLN A 254 17.75 11.18 15.25
N VAL A 255 18.50 10.18 15.71
CA VAL A 255 18.09 8.77 15.65
C VAL A 255 16.94 8.50 16.63
N ALA A 256 17.04 9.07 17.85
CA ALA A 256 16.00 8.92 18.87
C ALA A 256 14.65 9.54 18.46
N ALA A 257 14.66 10.52 17.56
CA ALA A 257 13.47 11.17 17.06
C ALA A 257 12.62 10.31 16.10
N PHE A 258 13.17 9.21 15.55
CA PHE A 258 12.37 8.29 14.73
C PHE A 258 11.33 7.56 15.57
N PRO A 259 10.11 7.35 15.07
CA PRO A 259 9.05 6.69 15.83
C PRO A 259 9.31 5.18 15.98
N TYR A 260 8.72 4.57 16.99
CA TYR A 260 8.63 3.12 17.09
C TYR A 260 7.59 2.59 16.12
N VAL A 261 8.01 1.71 15.20
CA VAL A 261 7.13 1.19 14.15
C VAL A 261 6.33 -0.01 14.63
N ASN A 262 6.94 -0.90 15.46
CA ASN A 262 6.40 -2.21 15.83
C ASN A 262 6.21 -3.13 14.60
N GLY A 263 5.98 -4.41 14.84
CA GLY A 263 5.77 -5.41 13.80
C GLY A 263 7.05 -6.18 13.47
N SER A 264 6.90 -7.21 12.63
CA SER A 264 7.99 -8.15 12.34
C SER A 264 9.06 -7.60 11.39
N LEU A 265 8.79 -6.48 10.71
CA LEU A 265 9.66 -5.94 9.65
C LEU A 265 11.10 -5.69 10.12
N PHE A 266 11.27 -5.08 11.30
CA PHE A 266 12.58 -4.74 11.86
C PHE A 266 13.07 -5.71 12.93
N ALA A 267 12.29 -6.76 13.27
CA ALA A 267 12.57 -7.63 14.42
C ALA A 267 13.86 -8.46 14.26
N LYS A 268 14.10 -9.02 13.07
CA LYS A 268 15.30 -9.82 12.82
C LYS A 268 16.49 -8.90 12.50
N PRO A 269 17.66 -9.04 13.18
CA PRO A 269 18.88 -8.31 12.80
C PRO A 269 19.32 -8.74 11.39
N LEU A 270 19.92 -7.80 10.64
CA LEU A 270 20.58 -8.07 9.37
C LEU A 270 22.09 -7.96 9.54
N HIS A 271 22.85 -8.71 8.74
CA HIS A 271 24.29 -8.49 8.65
C HIS A 271 24.58 -7.08 8.12
N LEU A 272 25.65 -6.48 8.64
CA LEU A 272 26.03 -5.13 8.24
C LEU A 272 26.42 -5.12 6.76
N ALA A 273 25.68 -4.35 5.96
CA ALA A 273 26.05 -4.10 4.59
C ALA A 273 27.17 -3.06 4.51
N SER A 274 28.18 -3.32 3.70
CA SER A 274 29.22 -2.35 3.39
C SER A 274 28.78 -1.51 2.20
N PHE A 275 28.78 -0.19 2.36
CA PHE A 275 28.41 0.76 1.31
C PHE A 275 29.66 1.48 0.79
N ASP A 276 29.59 1.95 -0.44
CA ASP A 276 30.54 2.88 -1.05
C ASP A 276 29.82 4.19 -1.45
N SER A 277 30.57 5.14 -1.99
CA SER A 277 30.04 6.43 -2.44
C SER A 277 28.94 6.27 -3.53
N ARG A 278 29.07 5.29 -4.42
CA ARG A 278 28.11 5.02 -5.49
C ARG A 278 26.78 4.51 -4.92
N MET A 279 26.84 3.56 -3.98
CA MET A 279 25.63 3.02 -3.32
C MET A 279 24.94 4.08 -2.46
N ARG A 280 25.72 4.90 -1.74
CA ARG A 280 25.18 6.05 -0.99
C ARG A 280 24.46 7.04 -1.91
N THR A 281 25.05 7.38 -3.05
CA THR A 281 24.43 8.27 -4.04
C THR A 281 23.12 7.68 -4.57
N LYS A 282 23.08 6.38 -4.85
CA LYS A 282 21.85 5.70 -5.29
C LYS A 282 20.75 5.73 -4.22
N LEU A 283 21.10 5.50 -2.96
CA LEU A 283 20.14 5.61 -1.85
C LEU A 283 19.60 7.04 -1.73
N LEU A 284 20.48 8.06 -1.80
CA LEU A 284 20.04 9.45 -1.79
C LEU A 284 19.15 9.79 -3.00
N THR A 285 19.44 9.23 -4.17
CA THR A 285 18.55 9.38 -5.35
C THR A 285 17.16 8.78 -5.08
N CYS A 286 17.08 7.65 -4.36
CA CYS A 286 15.80 7.11 -3.89
C CYS A 286 15.12 8.05 -2.88
N CYS A 287 15.86 8.64 -1.94
CA CYS A 287 15.33 9.61 -0.97
C CYS A 287 14.75 10.86 -1.64
N TYR A 288 15.24 11.21 -2.83
CA TYR A 288 14.81 12.39 -3.57
C TYR A 288 13.57 12.19 -4.44
N PHE A 289 13.05 10.98 -4.49
CA PHE A 289 11.84 10.64 -5.21
C PHE A 289 10.63 10.73 -4.27
N ASP A 290 9.48 11.21 -4.74
CA ASP A 290 8.24 11.26 -3.95
C ASP A 290 7.53 9.90 -3.94
N TRP A 291 7.79 9.10 -2.91
CA TRP A 291 7.19 7.75 -2.74
C TRP A 291 5.72 7.79 -2.37
N SER A 292 5.22 8.89 -1.91
CA SER A 292 3.84 9.04 -1.49
C SER A 292 2.82 8.95 -2.64
N VAL A 293 3.26 9.18 -3.89
CA VAL A 293 2.41 9.03 -5.09
C VAL A 293 2.33 7.60 -5.58
N ILE A 294 3.16 6.69 -5.03
CA ILE A 294 3.24 5.31 -5.45
C ILE A 294 2.12 4.49 -4.81
N SER A 295 1.44 3.68 -5.61
CA SER A 295 0.49 2.69 -5.08
C SER A 295 1.27 1.53 -4.43
N PRO A 296 0.96 1.13 -3.18
CA PRO A 296 1.58 -0.04 -2.57
C PRO A 296 1.40 -1.33 -3.38
N ALA A 297 0.38 -1.40 -4.24
CA ALA A 297 0.15 -2.54 -5.13
C ALA A 297 1.29 -2.78 -6.14
N ILE A 298 2.11 -1.77 -6.45
CA ILE A 298 3.25 -1.96 -7.35
C ILE A 298 4.51 -2.50 -6.68
N PHE A 299 4.56 -2.50 -5.35
CA PHE A 299 5.76 -2.99 -4.64
C PHE A 299 6.11 -4.42 -5.06
N GLY A 300 5.10 -5.27 -5.28
CA GLY A 300 5.30 -6.61 -5.81
C GLY A 300 5.98 -6.63 -7.18
N SER A 301 5.52 -5.82 -8.12
CA SER A 301 6.13 -5.75 -9.46
C SER A 301 7.53 -5.16 -9.43
N MET A 302 7.73 -4.17 -8.57
CA MET A 302 9.01 -3.53 -8.36
C MET A 302 10.04 -4.52 -7.85
N PHE A 303 9.71 -5.31 -6.81
CA PHE A 303 10.60 -6.34 -6.29
C PHE A 303 10.76 -7.53 -7.24
N GLN A 304 9.75 -7.90 -8.02
CA GLN A 304 9.89 -8.88 -9.09
C GLN A 304 10.85 -8.42 -10.20
N SER A 305 10.91 -7.12 -10.49
CA SER A 305 11.87 -6.57 -11.45
C SER A 305 13.32 -6.66 -10.94
N VAL A 306 13.48 -6.73 -9.65
CA VAL A 306 14.76 -6.87 -8.94
C VAL A 306 15.21 -8.33 -8.88
N MET A 307 14.31 -9.32 -8.85
CA MET A 307 14.66 -10.74 -8.90
C MET A 307 15.27 -11.16 -10.22
N ASN A 308 16.11 -12.21 -10.19
CA ASN A 308 16.81 -12.73 -11.37
C ASN A 308 15.84 -12.98 -12.55
N PRO A 309 16.11 -12.42 -13.75
CA PRO A 309 15.25 -12.58 -14.93
C PRO A 309 14.97 -14.04 -15.34
N LYS A 310 15.84 -14.99 -14.98
CA LYS A 310 15.63 -16.43 -15.22
C LYS A 310 14.63 -17.04 -14.23
N GLU A 311 14.62 -16.60 -12.98
CA GLU A 311 13.69 -17.08 -11.96
C GLU A 311 12.29 -16.52 -12.17
N ARG A 312 12.16 -15.28 -12.65
CA ARG A 312 10.88 -14.69 -13.07
C ARG A 312 10.11 -15.57 -14.06
N ARG A 313 10.81 -16.20 -15.00
CA ARG A 313 10.20 -17.09 -16.02
C ARG A 313 9.75 -18.44 -15.43
N ASN A 314 10.43 -18.92 -14.40
CA ASN A 314 10.20 -20.25 -13.84
C ASN A 314 9.12 -20.27 -12.73
N LEU A 315 8.96 -19.18 -11.98
CA LEU A 315 8.02 -19.10 -10.85
C LEU A 315 6.60 -18.69 -11.27
N GLY A 316 6.37 -18.31 -12.54
CA GLY A 316 5.07 -17.82 -13.00
C GLY A 316 4.64 -16.51 -12.30
N ALA A 317 5.62 -15.78 -11.77
CA ALA A 317 5.42 -14.51 -11.09
C ALA A 317 5.02 -13.43 -12.11
N HIS A 318 3.72 -13.30 -12.35
CA HIS A 318 3.14 -12.28 -13.20
C HIS A 318 2.45 -11.25 -12.32
N TYR A 319 2.97 -10.02 -12.35
CA TYR A 319 2.30 -8.88 -11.73
C TYR A 319 0.89 -8.72 -12.32
N THR A 320 -0.08 -8.53 -11.46
CA THR A 320 -1.47 -8.36 -11.86
C THR A 320 -1.80 -6.87 -11.89
N SER A 321 -2.08 -6.31 -13.07
CA SER A 321 -2.44 -4.90 -13.20
C SER A 321 -3.74 -4.57 -12.45
N GLU A 322 -3.86 -3.35 -11.95
CA GLU A 322 -5.05 -2.87 -11.25
C GLU A 322 -6.33 -3.08 -12.08
N LYS A 323 -6.29 -2.75 -13.37
CA LYS A 323 -7.41 -2.96 -14.30
C LYS A 323 -7.89 -4.41 -14.33
N ASN A 324 -6.98 -5.36 -14.21
CA ASN A 324 -7.31 -6.78 -14.22
C ASN A 324 -7.83 -7.27 -12.85
N ILE A 325 -7.30 -6.74 -11.75
CA ILE A 325 -7.83 -7.00 -10.40
C ILE A 325 -9.28 -6.50 -10.31
N MET A 326 -9.53 -5.30 -10.82
CA MET A 326 -10.89 -4.72 -10.84
C MET A 326 -11.90 -5.61 -11.56
N LYS A 327 -11.54 -6.27 -12.67
CA LYS A 327 -12.43 -7.23 -13.35
C LYS A 327 -12.92 -8.34 -12.42
N LEU A 328 -12.05 -8.84 -11.55
CA LEU A 328 -12.40 -9.90 -10.61
C LEU A 328 -13.25 -9.35 -9.47
N ILE A 329 -12.81 -8.28 -8.78
CA ILE A 329 -13.48 -7.80 -7.58
C ILE A 329 -14.83 -7.15 -7.88
N GLN A 330 -15.00 -6.49 -9.05
CA GLN A 330 -16.27 -5.96 -9.50
C GLN A 330 -17.32 -7.06 -9.61
N GLY A 331 -17.04 -8.12 -10.37
CA GLY A 331 -17.97 -9.25 -10.52
C GLY A 331 -18.18 -10.05 -9.24
N LEU A 332 -17.17 -10.10 -8.34
CA LEU A 332 -17.24 -10.91 -7.14
C LEU A 332 -18.10 -10.27 -6.03
N PHE A 333 -17.92 -8.98 -5.77
CA PHE A 333 -18.63 -8.30 -4.68
C PHE A 333 -18.81 -6.78 -4.86
N LEU A 334 -17.91 -6.08 -5.56
CA LEU A 334 -17.87 -4.62 -5.50
C LEU A 334 -19.10 -3.98 -6.13
N ASP A 335 -19.55 -4.49 -7.29
CA ASP A 335 -20.73 -3.97 -7.97
C ASP A 335 -22.01 -4.21 -7.15
N GLU A 336 -22.12 -5.36 -6.49
CA GLU A 336 -23.24 -5.69 -5.59
C GLU A 336 -23.26 -4.76 -4.37
N LEU A 337 -22.09 -4.52 -3.73
CA LEU A 337 -21.98 -3.61 -2.60
C LEU A 337 -22.28 -2.16 -3.00
N ARG A 338 -21.84 -1.71 -4.16
CA ARG A 338 -22.16 -0.38 -4.68
C ARG A 338 -23.64 -0.24 -5.02
N GLN A 339 -24.25 -1.26 -5.59
CA GLN A 339 -25.68 -1.27 -5.83
C GLN A 339 -26.49 -1.21 -4.51
N GLU A 340 -26.09 -1.98 -3.49
CA GLU A 340 -26.70 -1.92 -2.16
C GLU A 340 -26.54 -0.52 -1.54
N PHE A 341 -25.34 0.06 -1.62
CA PHE A 341 -25.08 1.44 -1.18
C PHE A 341 -26.06 2.43 -1.82
N GLU A 342 -26.25 2.39 -3.13
CA GLU A 342 -27.18 3.27 -3.85
C GLU A 342 -28.62 3.15 -3.31
N THR A 343 -29.06 1.94 -2.91
CA THR A 343 -30.41 1.73 -2.36
C THR A 343 -30.57 2.22 -0.92
N VAL A 344 -29.49 2.31 -0.13
CA VAL A 344 -29.55 2.66 1.30
C VAL A 344 -29.08 4.08 1.60
N LYS A 345 -28.34 4.73 0.71
CA LYS A 345 -27.65 6.02 0.95
C LYS A 345 -28.59 7.17 1.39
N SER A 346 -29.85 7.13 1.02
CA SER A 346 -30.86 8.15 1.39
C SER A 346 -31.39 7.98 2.83
N ASN A 347 -31.15 6.83 3.49
CA ASN A 347 -31.63 6.54 4.85
C ASN A 347 -30.45 6.30 5.81
N LYS A 348 -30.18 7.24 6.70
CA LYS A 348 -29.03 7.19 7.62
C LYS A 348 -28.97 5.91 8.46
N ALA A 349 -30.12 5.39 8.96
CA ALA A 349 -30.12 4.18 9.77
C ALA A 349 -29.78 2.91 8.95
N ARG A 350 -30.28 2.82 7.70
CA ARG A 350 -29.93 1.73 6.79
C ARG A 350 -28.46 1.86 6.35
N LEU A 351 -28.01 3.08 6.09
CA LEU A 351 -26.64 3.34 5.71
C LEU A 351 -25.65 2.95 6.83
N GLN A 352 -26.00 3.24 8.11
CA GLN A 352 -25.20 2.81 9.25
C GLN A 352 -25.11 1.26 9.33
N LYS A 353 -26.23 0.54 9.15
CA LYS A 353 -26.22 -0.91 9.12
C LYS A 353 -25.40 -1.48 7.96
N PHE A 354 -25.42 -0.80 6.82
CA PHE A 354 -24.58 -1.18 5.67
C PHE A 354 -23.09 -0.97 5.98
N HIS A 355 -22.73 0.14 6.65
CA HIS A 355 -21.38 0.37 7.12
C HIS A 355 -20.90 -0.71 8.10
N ASP A 356 -21.77 -1.11 9.05
CA ASP A 356 -21.49 -2.22 9.98
C ASP A 356 -21.33 -3.56 9.24
N LYS A 357 -22.12 -3.80 8.19
CA LYS A 357 -21.95 -4.97 7.33
C LYS A 357 -20.57 -4.98 6.66
N LEU A 358 -20.14 -3.87 6.06
CA LEU A 358 -18.82 -3.77 5.40
C LEU A 358 -17.67 -4.07 6.37
N ALA A 359 -17.76 -3.58 7.61
CA ALA A 359 -16.76 -3.78 8.64
C ALA A 359 -16.55 -5.23 9.08
N ASN A 360 -17.56 -6.09 8.86
CA ASN A 360 -17.52 -7.50 9.26
C ASN A 360 -17.10 -8.46 8.13
N LEU A 361 -16.92 -7.96 6.91
CA LEU A 361 -16.50 -8.78 5.76
C LEU A 361 -15.07 -9.27 5.94
N LYS A 362 -14.81 -10.54 5.60
CA LYS A 362 -13.50 -11.18 5.66
C LYS A 362 -13.07 -11.70 4.31
N PHE A 363 -11.83 -11.38 3.94
CA PHE A 363 -11.25 -11.65 2.62
C PHE A 363 -10.03 -12.54 2.75
N LEU A 364 -9.91 -13.56 1.88
CA LEU A 364 -8.73 -14.43 1.79
C LEU A 364 -8.19 -14.43 0.36
N ASP A 365 -6.88 -14.23 0.24
CA ASP A 365 -6.12 -14.57 -0.98
C ASP A 365 -5.16 -15.73 -0.68
N PRO A 366 -5.45 -16.96 -1.15
CA PRO A 366 -4.63 -18.14 -0.85
C PRO A 366 -3.40 -18.29 -1.76
N ALA A 367 -3.04 -17.27 -2.53
CA ALA A 367 -1.82 -17.17 -3.33
C ALA A 367 -1.50 -15.69 -3.54
N CYS A 368 -1.36 -14.95 -2.42
CA CYS A 368 -1.46 -13.50 -2.43
C CYS A 368 -0.27 -12.79 -3.09
N GLY A 369 0.85 -13.49 -3.31
CA GLY A 369 2.06 -12.84 -3.79
C GLY A 369 2.43 -11.67 -2.88
N SER A 370 2.64 -10.50 -3.46
CA SER A 370 2.91 -9.26 -2.74
C SER A 370 1.63 -8.54 -2.27
N GLY A 371 0.47 -9.20 -2.26
CA GLY A 371 -0.77 -8.70 -1.69
C GLY A 371 -1.64 -7.86 -2.61
N ASN A 372 -1.39 -7.80 -3.91
CA ASN A 372 -2.04 -6.87 -4.83
C ASN A 372 -3.57 -6.94 -4.82
N PHE A 373 -4.15 -8.14 -4.80
CA PHE A 373 -5.60 -8.32 -4.72
C PHE A 373 -6.16 -7.81 -3.40
N LEU A 374 -5.49 -8.08 -2.28
CA LEU A 374 -5.89 -7.62 -0.96
C LEU A 374 -5.79 -6.09 -0.85
N ILE A 375 -4.70 -5.48 -1.37
CA ILE A 375 -4.46 -4.03 -1.36
C ILE A 375 -5.55 -3.29 -2.13
N ILE A 376 -5.86 -3.71 -3.36
CA ILE A 376 -6.89 -3.07 -4.18
C ILE A 376 -8.28 -3.29 -3.58
N THR A 377 -8.58 -4.50 -3.09
CA THR A 377 -9.83 -4.79 -2.37
C THR A 377 -10.01 -3.88 -1.16
N TYR A 378 -8.98 -3.76 -0.33
CA TYR A 378 -9.00 -2.87 0.84
C TYR A 378 -9.22 -1.41 0.43
N ARG A 379 -8.49 -0.91 -0.56
CA ARG A 379 -8.63 0.45 -1.07
C ARG A 379 -10.06 0.74 -1.54
N GLU A 380 -10.64 -0.13 -2.36
CA GLU A 380 -11.99 0.09 -2.90
C GLU A 380 -13.06 0.09 -1.80
N LEU A 381 -12.93 -0.78 -0.80
CA LEU A 381 -13.83 -0.79 0.36
C LEU A 381 -13.68 0.48 1.21
N ARG A 382 -12.44 0.95 1.43
CA ARG A 382 -12.18 2.20 2.17
C ARG A 382 -12.66 3.44 1.40
N LEU A 383 -12.64 3.43 0.06
CA LEU A 383 -13.24 4.48 -0.76
C LEU A 383 -14.76 4.50 -0.62
N LEU A 384 -15.41 3.32 -0.64
CA LEU A 384 -16.84 3.21 -0.39
C LEU A 384 -17.20 3.65 1.02
N GLU A 385 -16.40 3.27 2.02
CA GLU A 385 -16.55 3.74 3.42
C GLU A 385 -16.46 5.27 3.50
N LEU A 386 -15.53 5.91 2.81
CA LEU A 386 -15.38 7.36 2.78
C LEU A 386 -16.65 8.04 2.22
N GLU A 387 -17.25 7.49 1.16
CA GLU A 387 -18.53 7.97 0.63
C GLU A 387 -19.66 7.87 1.68
N ILE A 388 -19.72 6.75 2.41
CA ILE A 388 -20.69 6.54 3.50
C ILE A 388 -20.50 7.57 4.60
N LEU A 389 -19.26 7.75 5.07
CA LEU A 389 -18.92 8.68 6.15
C LEU A 389 -19.23 10.12 5.77
N ASN A 390 -18.99 10.51 4.52
CA ASN A 390 -19.36 11.82 3.99
C ASN A 390 -20.88 12.08 4.06
N ILE A 391 -21.70 11.07 3.82
CA ILE A 391 -23.16 11.21 3.95
C ILE A 391 -23.59 11.26 5.42
N LEU A 392 -23.02 10.41 6.28
CA LEU A 392 -23.40 10.31 7.68
C LEU A 392 -23.01 11.55 8.49
N PHE A 393 -21.82 12.10 8.24
CA PHE A 393 -21.18 13.12 9.07
C PHE A 393 -20.92 14.45 8.35
N LYS A 394 -21.51 14.69 7.19
CA LYS A 394 -21.35 15.94 6.42
C LYS A 394 -21.65 17.16 7.28
N GLY A 395 -20.67 18.06 7.38
CA GLY A 395 -20.80 19.33 8.12
C GLY A 395 -20.72 19.21 9.64
N GLN A 396 -20.36 18.04 10.20
CA GLN A 396 -20.10 17.88 11.61
C GLN A 396 -18.62 18.09 11.92
N LEU A 397 -18.31 18.86 12.97
CA LEU A 397 -16.97 18.94 13.55
C LEU A 397 -16.77 17.69 14.40
N LEU A 398 -15.87 16.83 13.98
CA LEU A 398 -15.56 15.58 14.68
C LEU A 398 -14.26 15.77 15.47
N THR A 399 -14.26 15.31 16.70
CA THR A 399 -13.10 15.41 17.60
C THR A 399 -12.16 14.21 17.52
N ASP A 400 -12.63 13.08 16.96
CA ASP A 400 -11.84 11.86 16.79
C ASP A 400 -12.27 11.11 15.52
N VAL A 401 -11.49 11.25 14.47
CA VAL A 401 -11.70 10.61 13.16
C VAL A 401 -11.33 9.12 13.21
N SER A 402 -10.51 8.71 14.17
CA SER A 402 -10.03 7.33 14.28
C SER A 402 -11.14 6.31 14.53
N GLN A 403 -12.23 6.74 15.17
CA GLN A 403 -13.39 5.89 15.48
C GLN A 403 -14.39 5.80 14.32
N LEU A 404 -14.26 6.62 13.29
CA LEU A 404 -15.19 6.63 12.17
C LEU A 404 -14.98 5.43 11.25
N SER A 405 -13.73 5.10 10.95
CA SER A 405 -13.40 3.97 10.08
C SER A 405 -13.59 2.66 10.83
N LYS A 406 -14.40 1.79 10.25
CA LYS A 406 -14.68 0.45 10.77
C LYS A 406 -14.04 -0.66 9.94
N ILE A 407 -13.70 -0.38 8.69
CA ILE A 407 -13.00 -1.33 7.82
C ILE A 407 -11.52 -1.32 8.19
N ASP A 408 -11.01 -2.47 8.64
CA ASP A 408 -9.65 -2.62 9.13
C ASP A 408 -8.88 -3.68 8.33
N VAL A 409 -7.55 -3.57 8.31
CA VAL A 409 -6.66 -4.53 7.64
C VAL A 409 -6.69 -5.93 8.28
N ASP A 410 -7.10 -6.06 9.54
CA ASP A 410 -7.23 -7.35 10.23
C ASP A 410 -8.36 -8.25 9.65
N ALA A 411 -9.20 -7.71 8.78
CA ALA A 411 -10.20 -8.45 8.00
C ALA A 411 -9.62 -9.14 6.74
N PHE A 412 -8.32 -8.95 6.46
CA PHE A 412 -7.66 -9.41 5.25
C PHE A 412 -6.61 -10.48 5.57
N TYR A 413 -6.69 -11.59 4.86
CA TYR A 413 -5.89 -12.79 5.08
C TYR A 413 -5.21 -13.17 3.77
N GLY A 414 -3.93 -13.59 3.86
CA GLY A 414 -3.16 -14.04 2.71
C GLY A 414 -2.31 -15.27 3.05
N ILE A 415 -2.11 -16.14 2.06
CA ILE A 415 -1.14 -17.22 2.13
C ILE A 415 -0.20 -17.06 0.95
N GLU A 416 1.09 -17.07 1.22
CA GLU A 416 2.11 -16.97 0.18
C GLU A 416 3.23 -17.98 0.39
N TYR A 417 3.62 -18.64 -0.70
CA TYR A 417 4.66 -19.67 -0.68
C TYR A 417 6.06 -19.09 -0.49
N GLU A 418 6.31 -17.90 -1.06
CA GLU A 418 7.60 -17.21 -0.97
C GLU A 418 7.62 -16.28 0.27
N GLU A 419 8.56 -16.53 1.19
CA GLU A 419 8.67 -15.76 2.44
C GLU A 419 8.80 -14.26 2.17
N PHE A 420 9.65 -13.89 1.21
CA PHE A 420 9.87 -12.49 0.85
C PHE A 420 8.61 -11.79 0.33
N ALA A 421 7.87 -12.43 -0.57
CA ALA A 421 6.62 -11.86 -1.09
C ALA A 421 5.58 -11.69 0.03
N SER A 422 5.53 -12.61 1.01
CA SER A 422 4.64 -12.49 2.17
C SER A 422 4.99 -11.28 3.06
N GLN A 423 6.28 -10.99 3.23
CA GLN A 423 6.74 -9.81 3.97
C GLN A 423 6.37 -8.51 3.23
N ILE A 424 6.55 -8.46 1.91
CA ILE A 424 6.11 -7.33 1.08
C ILE A 424 4.61 -7.12 1.23
N ALA A 425 3.80 -8.18 1.12
CA ALA A 425 2.35 -8.10 1.25
C ALA A 425 1.92 -7.51 2.60
N THR A 426 2.57 -7.91 3.68
CA THR A 426 2.31 -7.38 5.03
C THR A 426 2.59 -5.88 5.11
N VAL A 427 3.75 -5.44 4.60
CA VAL A 427 4.14 -4.02 4.58
C VAL A 427 3.21 -3.23 3.67
N ALA A 428 2.91 -3.73 2.48
CA ALA A 428 2.07 -3.05 1.51
C ALA A 428 0.62 -2.89 2.00
N MET A 429 0.06 -3.88 2.70
CA MET A 429 -1.25 -3.79 3.35
C MET A 429 -1.27 -2.71 4.43
N TRP A 430 -0.19 -2.58 5.20
CA TRP A 430 -0.09 -1.53 6.18
C TRP A 430 0.07 -0.13 5.54
N LEU A 431 0.86 -0.02 4.47
CA LEU A 431 1.05 1.24 3.74
C LEU A 431 -0.25 1.73 3.09
N ILE A 432 -1.06 0.84 2.51
CA ILE A 432 -2.37 1.23 1.97
C ILE A 432 -3.34 1.64 3.08
N ASP A 433 -3.34 0.97 4.24
CA ASP A 433 -4.12 1.41 5.40
C ASP A 433 -3.74 2.83 5.80
N HIS A 434 -2.44 3.11 5.91
CA HIS A 434 -1.97 4.45 6.23
C HIS A 434 -2.39 5.49 5.19
N GLN A 435 -2.25 5.20 3.88
CA GLN A 435 -2.71 6.11 2.81
C GLN A 435 -4.21 6.40 2.92
N MET A 436 -5.03 5.38 3.19
CA MET A 436 -6.48 5.57 3.34
C MET A 436 -6.85 6.34 4.61
N ASN A 437 -6.10 6.16 5.70
CA ASN A 437 -6.27 6.94 6.93
C ASN A 437 -5.89 8.41 6.72
N MET A 438 -4.81 8.70 5.97
CA MET A 438 -4.45 10.06 5.58
C MET A 438 -5.52 10.72 4.70
N ARG A 439 -6.14 9.96 3.80
CA ARG A 439 -7.25 10.45 2.97
C ARG A 439 -8.49 10.78 3.81
N LEU A 440 -8.83 9.91 4.77
CA LEU A 440 -9.91 10.15 5.72
C LEU A 440 -9.62 11.41 6.56
N SER A 441 -8.39 11.57 7.03
CA SER A 441 -7.92 12.74 7.77
C SER A 441 -8.06 14.03 6.95
N ALA A 442 -7.69 14.00 5.69
CA ALA A 442 -7.82 15.16 4.79
C ALA A 442 -9.28 15.56 4.56
N GLU A 443 -10.20 14.59 4.48
CA GLU A 443 -11.62 14.84 4.25
C GLU A 443 -12.32 15.45 5.49
N PHE A 444 -12.00 14.95 6.70
CA PHE A 444 -12.66 15.37 7.95
C PHE A 444 -11.86 16.38 8.78
N GLY A 445 -10.66 16.75 8.35
CA GLY A 445 -9.86 17.83 8.94
C GLY A 445 -9.09 17.45 10.20
N GLU A 446 -9.14 16.19 10.64
CA GLU A 446 -8.41 15.68 11.80
C GLU A 446 -7.32 14.70 11.39
N TYR A 447 -6.17 14.71 12.11
CA TYR A 447 -5.06 13.81 11.83
C TYR A 447 -5.28 12.44 12.47
N TYR A 448 -5.15 11.38 11.68
CA TYR A 448 -5.25 10.00 12.14
C TYR A 448 -3.97 9.22 11.80
N LYS A 449 -3.19 8.87 12.81
CA LYS A 449 -1.99 8.06 12.68
C LYS A 449 -2.13 6.77 13.49
N ARG A 450 -2.03 5.63 12.82
CA ARG A 450 -2.05 4.32 13.47
C ARG A 450 -0.62 3.81 13.68
N LEU A 451 0.05 4.32 14.71
CA LEU A 451 1.34 3.79 15.19
C LEU A 451 1.26 3.54 16.71
N PRO A 452 1.94 2.54 17.23
CA PRO A 452 2.62 1.43 16.57
C PRO A 452 1.64 0.51 15.83
N LEU A 453 2.13 -0.34 14.94
CA LEU A 453 1.31 -1.27 14.13
C LEU A 453 0.64 -2.32 15.02
N LYS A 454 -0.52 -1.97 15.59
CA LYS A 454 -1.27 -2.86 16.51
C LYS A 454 -2.08 -3.90 15.77
N LYS A 455 -2.50 -3.60 14.55
CA LYS A 455 -3.29 -4.46 13.67
C LYS A 455 -2.62 -4.54 12.31
N SER A 456 -2.55 -5.73 11.77
CA SER A 456 -2.02 -5.99 10.43
C SER A 456 -2.89 -7.04 9.74
N ALA A 457 -2.85 -7.07 8.42
CA ALA A 457 -3.37 -8.19 7.67
C ALA A 457 -2.67 -9.49 8.11
N THR A 458 -3.40 -10.59 8.17
CA THR A 458 -2.84 -11.90 8.52
C THR A 458 -2.26 -12.54 7.26
N ILE A 459 -0.99 -12.26 6.97
CA ILE A 459 -0.27 -12.85 5.84
C ILE A 459 0.65 -13.95 6.37
N VAL A 460 0.46 -15.18 5.87
CA VAL A 460 1.19 -16.36 6.35
C VAL A 460 2.05 -16.92 5.23
N HIS A 461 3.35 -17.12 5.52
CA HIS A 461 4.25 -17.86 4.66
C HIS A 461 3.94 -19.35 4.72
N GLY A 462 3.66 -20.00 3.59
CA GLY A 462 3.41 -21.41 3.51
C GLY A 462 2.75 -21.89 2.22
N ASN A 463 2.64 -23.23 2.10
CA ASN A 463 1.97 -23.83 0.96
C ASN A 463 0.45 -23.88 1.17
N ALA A 464 -0.30 -23.03 0.48
CA ALA A 464 -1.75 -22.94 0.60
C ALA A 464 -2.47 -24.27 0.34
N LEU A 465 -1.94 -25.15 -0.52
CA LEU A 465 -2.55 -26.44 -0.81
C LEU A 465 -2.42 -27.44 0.36
N ARG A 466 -1.42 -27.24 1.26
CA ARG A 466 -1.18 -28.10 2.42
C ARG A 466 -1.75 -27.56 3.73
N MET A 467 -2.11 -26.28 3.79
CA MET A 467 -2.65 -25.61 4.98
C MET A 467 -4.18 -25.69 5.02
N ASP A 468 -4.78 -25.72 6.19
CA ASP A 468 -6.21 -25.46 6.36
C ASP A 468 -6.43 -23.93 6.42
N TRP A 469 -7.14 -23.37 5.44
CA TRP A 469 -7.35 -21.92 5.36
C TRP A 469 -8.22 -21.37 6.50
N GLN A 470 -9.08 -22.20 7.10
CA GLN A 470 -9.95 -21.77 8.20
C GLN A 470 -9.20 -21.53 9.50
N THR A 471 -8.00 -22.12 9.67
CA THR A 471 -7.17 -21.89 10.85
C THR A 471 -6.69 -20.45 10.98
N LEU A 472 -6.62 -19.70 9.86
CA LEU A 472 -6.24 -18.29 9.86
C LEU A 472 -7.26 -17.41 10.60
N LEU A 473 -8.50 -17.81 10.69
CA LEU A 473 -9.58 -17.07 11.38
C LEU A 473 -9.55 -17.29 12.91
N ASN A 474 -8.86 -18.30 13.37
CA ASN A 474 -8.73 -18.65 14.78
C ASN A 474 -7.23 -18.80 15.10
N PRO A 475 -6.46 -17.73 15.28
CA PRO A 475 -5.09 -17.87 15.74
C PRO A 475 -5.14 -18.47 17.16
N VAL A 476 -4.85 -19.75 17.27
CA VAL A 476 -4.48 -20.37 18.54
C VAL A 476 -3.29 -19.57 19.04
N ASN A 477 -3.36 -19.07 20.28
CA ASN A 477 -2.35 -18.21 20.89
C ASN A 477 -0.95 -18.68 20.52
N SER A 478 -0.20 -17.85 19.81
CA SER A 478 1.15 -18.09 19.29
C SER A 478 2.23 -18.28 20.37
N VAL A 479 1.85 -18.36 21.64
CA VAL A 479 2.77 -18.57 22.76
C VAL A 479 3.29 -20.01 22.82
N ASP A 480 2.57 -20.98 22.27
CA ASP A 480 2.97 -22.40 22.36
C ASP A 480 3.78 -22.91 21.15
N ILE A 481 3.81 -22.19 20.03
CA ILE A 481 4.51 -22.64 18.81
C ILE A 481 6.01 -22.27 18.84
N GLU A 482 6.40 -21.18 19.49
CA GLU A 482 7.81 -20.79 19.59
C GLU A 482 8.59 -21.67 20.57
N ALA A 483 7.94 -22.30 21.56
CA ALA A 483 8.59 -23.22 22.50
C ALA A 483 8.86 -24.60 21.90
N GLU A 484 8.07 -25.09 20.96
CA GLU A 484 8.31 -26.37 20.28
C GLU A 484 9.37 -26.28 19.17
N HIS A 485 9.53 -25.15 18.50
CA HIS A 485 10.57 -24.98 17.48
C HIS A 485 11.98 -24.77 18.02
N ALA A 486 12.13 -24.35 19.27
CA ALA A 486 13.45 -24.21 19.90
C ALA A 486 14.14 -25.56 20.23
N ASN A 487 13.40 -26.66 20.25
CA ASN A 487 13.93 -27.98 20.62
C ASN A 487 14.19 -28.96 19.45
N ILE A 488 13.96 -28.54 18.19
CA ILE A 488 14.05 -29.44 17.02
C ILE A 488 15.43 -29.41 16.33
N PHE A 489 16.40 -28.61 16.81
CA PHE A 489 17.71 -28.47 16.15
C PHE A 489 18.73 -29.57 16.45
N LEU A 490 18.41 -30.68 17.09
CA LEU A 490 19.37 -31.69 17.47
C LEU A 490 18.94 -33.17 17.30
N VAL A 491 18.19 -33.54 16.25
CA VAL A 491 18.08 -34.98 15.92
C VAL A 491 18.00 -35.22 14.41
N LYS A 492 18.90 -36.06 13.90
CA LYS A 492 18.91 -36.65 12.55
C LYS A 492 17.62 -37.40 12.26
N GLU A 493 17.15 -37.25 11.00
CA GLU A 493 15.97 -37.94 10.48
C GLU A 493 15.89 -39.44 10.81
N PRO A 494 14.69 -39.91 11.13
CA PRO A 494 14.09 -40.95 10.32
C PRO A 494 12.62 -40.62 9.94
N GLU A 495 12.18 -41.20 8.84
CA GLU A 495 10.87 -41.12 8.24
C GLU A 495 9.72 -41.21 9.26
N MET A 496 8.89 -40.16 9.38
CA MET A 496 7.64 -40.22 10.15
C MET A 496 6.43 -40.12 9.22
N GLN A 497 5.64 -41.20 9.23
CA GLN A 497 4.31 -41.24 8.67
C GLN A 497 3.38 -40.31 9.46
N PHE A 498 2.85 -39.27 8.81
CA PHE A 498 1.86 -38.40 9.42
C PHE A 498 0.48 -39.06 9.40
N LYS A 499 -0.06 -39.38 10.57
CA LYS A 499 -1.50 -39.59 10.77
C LYS A 499 -2.17 -38.21 10.88
N SER A 500 -3.07 -37.88 9.95
CA SER A 500 -3.91 -36.70 10.03
C SER A 500 -4.86 -36.81 11.23
N VAL A 501 -4.66 -35.98 12.23
CA VAL A 501 -5.62 -35.82 13.32
C VAL A 501 -6.57 -34.71 12.92
N ASN A 502 -7.82 -35.08 12.63
CA ASN A 502 -8.92 -34.15 12.42
C ASN A 502 -9.32 -33.51 13.75
N VAL A 503 -8.71 -32.40 14.12
CA VAL A 503 -9.16 -31.58 15.25
C VAL A 503 -10.21 -30.60 14.74
N LYS A 504 -11.47 -30.90 15.00
CA LYS A 504 -12.56 -29.93 14.83
C LYS A 504 -12.48 -28.93 15.97
N ALA A 505 -11.79 -27.80 15.77
CA ALA A 505 -11.85 -26.68 16.70
C ALA A 505 -13.25 -26.04 16.61
N LYS A 506 -14.04 -26.13 17.67
CA LYS A 506 -15.28 -25.39 17.84
C LYS A 506 -14.97 -24.13 18.65
N SER A 507 -15.03 -22.96 18.04
CA SER A 507 -15.06 -21.71 18.80
C SER A 507 -16.48 -21.46 19.30
N TYR A 508 -16.62 -21.10 20.56
CA TYR A 508 -17.90 -20.74 21.19
C TYR A 508 -17.89 -19.25 21.49
N THR A 509 -18.82 -18.49 20.93
CA THR A 509 -19.19 -17.17 21.45
C THR A 509 -20.33 -17.36 22.43
N ILE A 510 -20.21 -16.77 23.62
CA ILE A 510 -21.29 -16.77 24.62
C ILE A 510 -22.16 -15.54 24.34
N ASN A 511 -23.43 -15.72 24.04
CA ASN A 511 -24.38 -14.62 23.91
C ASN A 511 -24.80 -14.11 25.30
N GLU A 512 -25.49 -12.94 25.37
CA GLU A 512 -25.92 -12.32 26.62
C GLU A 512 -26.83 -13.22 27.49
N GLU A 513 -27.32 -14.33 26.98
CA GLU A 513 -28.14 -15.32 27.71
C GLU A 513 -27.32 -16.52 28.20
N GLY A 514 -25.99 -16.53 28.06
CA GLY A 514 -25.13 -17.63 28.52
C GLY A 514 -25.21 -18.91 27.72
N LYS A 515 -25.82 -18.89 26.52
CA LYS A 515 -25.88 -20.05 25.62
C LYS A 515 -24.73 -20.03 24.62
N ALA A 516 -24.00 -21.11 24.53
CA ALA A 516 -22.95 -21.30 23.54
C ALA A 516 -23.54 -21.30 22.11
N SER A 517 -23.27 -20.27 21.35
CA SER A 517 -23.58 -20.19 19.92
C SER A 517 -22.34 -20.61 19.12
N SER A 518 -22.43 -21.67 18.35
CA SER A 518 -21.37 -22.10 17.42
C SER A 518 -21.43 -21.30 16.11
N SER A 519 -21.16 -20.00 16.15
CA SER A 519 -20.89 -19.27 14.93
C SER A 519 -19.43 -19.51 14.53
N THR A 520 -19.21 -20.48 13.64
CA THR A 520 -17.91 -20.60 12.97
C THR A 520 -17.69 -19.35 12.14
N VAL A 521 -16.72 -18.51 12.54
CA VAL A 521 -16.26 -17.38 11.73
C VAL A 521 -15.78 -17.95 10.38
N ARG A 522 -16.19 -17.34 9.28
CA ARG A 522 -15.87 -17.79 7.91
C ARG A 522 -15.43 -16.61 7.06
N PHE A 523 -14.73 -16.90 5.97
CA PHE A 523 -14.47 -15.92 4.94
C PHE A 523 -15.75 -15.62 4.15
N ASP A 524 -15.99 -14.35 3.83
CA ASP A 524 -17.07 -13.95 2.93
C ASP A 524 -16.62 -14.07 1.47
N TYR A 525 -15.37 -13.74 1.21
CA TYR A 525 -14.80 -13.76 -0.14
C TYR A 525 -13.42 -14.42 -0.13
N ILE A 526 -13.19 -15.29 -1.12
CA ILE A 526 -11.88 -15.86 -1.43
C ILE A 526 -11.54 -15.42 -2.84
N LEU A 527 -10.40 -14.80 -3.04
CA LEU A 527 -10.00 -14.21 -4.32
C LEU A 527 -8.50 -14.34 -4.54
N GLY A 528 -8.06 -14.30 -5.79
CA GLY A 528 -6.62 -14.32 -6.05
C GLY A 528 -6.25 -14.77 -7.46
N ASN A 529 -4.94 -14.85 -7.67
CA ASN A 529 -4.32 -15.29 -8.91
C ASN A 529 -3.35 -16.45 -8.64
N PRO A 530 -3.85 -17.67 -8.42
CA PRO A 530 -3.01 -18.84 -8.13
C PRO A 530 -2.01 -19.12 -9.26
N PRO A 531 -0.87 -19.80 -8.97
CA PRO A 531 0.22 -19.98 -9.94
C PRO A 531 -0.17 -20.82 -11.17
N PHE A 532 0.22 -20.33 -12.36
CA PHE A 532 -0.03 -20.96 -13.66
C PHE A 532 1.10 -21.91 -14.05
N VAL A 533 0.99 -23.18 -13.65
CA VAL A 533 1.95 -24.23 -14.04
C VAL A 533 1.22 -25.32 -14.79
N GLY A 534 1.52 -25.46 -16.08
CA GLY A 534 0.94 -26.50 -16.93
C GLY A 534 1.36 -27.91 -16.51
N LYS A 535 0.51 -28.91 -16.74
CA LYS A 535 0.67 -30.32 -16.32
C LYS A 535 2.07 -30.90 -16.56
N ASN A 536 2.71 -30.55 -17.68
CA ASN A 536 4.02 -31.07 -18.08
C ASN A 536 5.22 -30.31 -17.42
N LYS A 537 4.95 -29.17 -16.77
CA LYS A 537 5.99 -28.30 -16.17
C LYS A 537 6.02 -28.37 -14.65
N MET A 538 5.12 -29.11 -14.03
CA MET A 538 5.08 -29.26 -12.57
C MET A 538 6.31 -29.98 -12.03
N THR A 539 6.84 -29.45 -10.95
CA THR A 539 7.86 -30.11 -10.13
C THR A 539 7.31 -31.33 -9.43
N LYS A 540 8.18 -32.17 -8.87
CA LYS A 540 7.77 -33.34 -8.06
C LYS A 540 6.90 -32.91 -6.86
N SER A 541 7.24 -31.81 -6.19
CA SER A 541 6.48 -31.26 -5.06
C SER A 541 5.09 -30.82 -5.49
N GLN A 542 4.98 -30.09 -6.61
CA GLN A 542 3.68 -29.62 -7.12
C GLN A 542 2.77 -30.79 -7.56
N LYS A 543 3.35 -31.86 -8.13
CA LYS A 543 2.61 -33.09 -8.42
C LYS A 543 2.09 -33.76 -7.15
N ALA A 544 2.91 -33.82 -6.09
CA ALA A 544 2.48 -34.33 -4.79
C ALA A 544 1.33 -33.48 -4.18
N ASP A 545 1.36 -32.16 -4.35
CA ASP A 545 0.25 -31.28 -3.94
C ASP A 545 -1.04 -31.58 -4.70
N MET A 546 -0.93 -31.81 -6.03
CA MET A 546 -2.08 -32.25 -6.86
C MET A 546 -2.64 -33.57 -6.37
N ASP A 547 -1.79 -34.56 -6.06
CA ASP A 547 -2.22 -35.87 -5.58
C ASP A 547 -2.93 -35.78 -4.22
N ILE A 548 -2.49 -34.88 -3.34
CA ILE A 548 -3.15 -34.62 -2.05
C ILE A 548 -4.54 -34.00 -2.28
N VAL A 549 -4.61 -32.91 -3.09
CA VAL A 549 -5.87 -32.19 -3.30
C VAL A 549 -6.87 -33.02 -4.09
N PHE A 550 -6.43 -33.77 -5.11
CA PHE A 550 -7.28 -34.60 -5.97
C PHE A 550 -7.33 -36.06 -5.50
N PHE A 551 -6.99 -36.35 -4.27
CA PHE A 551 -7.06 -37.73 -3.75
C PHE A 551 -8.41 -38.36 -4.00
N GLY A 552 -8.44 -39.56 -4.61
CA GLY A 552 -9.67 -40.28 -4.99
C GLY A 552 -10.34 -39.76 -6.26
N ILE A 553 -9.82 -38.79 -6.96
CA ILE A 553 -10.35 -38.28 -8.24
C ILE A 553 -9.46 -38.77 -9.38
N LYS A 554 -10.06 -39.55 -10.30
CA LYS A 554 -9.35 -40.08 -11.47
C LYS A 554 -9.13 -38.97 -12.52
N GLY A 555 -7.99 -39.03 -13.20
CA GLY A 555 -7.69 -38.11 -14.32
C GLY A 555 -7.01 -36.79 -13.92
N ASN A 556 -6.64 -36.61 -12.65
CA ASN A 556 -5.97 -35.39 -12.18
C ASN A 556 -4.66 -35.05 -12.94
N GLY A 557 -4.01 -36.03 -13.55
CA GLY A 557 -2.78 -35.80 -14.34
C GLY A 557 -2.95 -34.97 -15.62
N VAL A 558 -4.17 -34.69 -16.06
CA VAL A 558 -4.43 -33.78 -17.20
C VAL A 558 -4.57 -32.32 -16.77
N LEU A 559 -4.71 -32.06 -15.46
CA LEU A 559 -4.99 -30.73 -14.91
C LEU A 559 -3.73 -29.88 -14.76
N ASP A 560 -3.87 -28.59 -14.98
CA ASP A 560 -2.88 -27.60 -14.60
C ASP A 560 -2.92 -27.34 -13.08
N TYR A 561 -1.80 -26.89 -12.51
CA TYR A 561 -1.61 -26.73 -11.06
C TYR A 561 -2.67 -25.83 -10.40
N VAL A 562 -3.10 -24.77 -11.10
CA VAL A 562 -4.13 -23.82 -10.65
C VAL A 562 -5.46 -24.51 -10.29
N ALA A 563 -5.79 -25.65 -10.92
CA ALA A 563 -6.99 -26.40 -10.66
C ALA A 563 -7.13 -26.86 -9.19
N ALA A 564 -6.00 -27.03 -8.48
CA ALA A 564 -6.00 -27.43 -7.08
C ALA A 564 -6.64 -26.37 -6.16
N TRP A 565 -6.47 -25.09 -6.45
CA TRP A 565 -7.11 -24.01 -5.70
C TRP A 565 -8.63 -24.01 -5.84
N TYR A 566 -9.15 -24.31 -7.06
CA TYR A 566 -10.59 -24.43 -7.30
C TYR A 566 -11.21 -25.52 -6.46
N LEU A 567 -10.66 -26.72 -6.50
CA LEU A 567 -11.23 -27.86 -5.75
C LEU A 567 -11.08 -27.64 -4.23
N LYS A 568 -9.95 -27.09 -3.79
CA LYS A 568 -9.75 -26.80 -2.36
C LYS A 568 -10.72 -25.72 -1.87
N ALA A 569 -10.91 -24.66 -2.64
CA ALA A 569 -11.89 -23.62 -2.33
C ALA A 569 -13.31 -24.17 -2.27
N ALA A 570 -13.75 -24.97 -3.29
CA ALA A 570 -15.07 -25.58 -3.30
C ALA A 570 -15.35 -26.44 -2.07
N ARG A 571 -14.35 -27.18 -1.57
CA ARG A 571 -14.47 -27.96 -0.32
C ARG A 571 -14.64 -27.07 0.91
N ILE A 572 -13.85 -25.98 0.98
CA ILE A 572 -13.85 -25.08 2.15
C ILE A 572 -15.15 -24.29 2.24
N ILE A 573 -15.73 -23.90 1.11
CA ILE A 573 -16.96 -23.10 1.07
C ILE A 573 -18.23 -23.96 1.13
N ASP A 574 -18.11 -25.28 1.22
CA ASP A 574 -19.28 -26.18 1.28
C ASP A 574 -20.18 -25.83 2.46
N GLY A 575 -21.50 -25.73 2.18
CA GLY A 575 -22.53 -25.32 3.16
C GLY A 575 -22.41 -23.86 3.62
N THR A 576 -21.67 -23.00 2.90
CA THR A 576 -21.52 -21.56 3.20
C THR A 576 -22.11 -20.68 2.11
N LYS A 577 -22.10 -19.35 2.34
CA LYS A 577 -22.40 -18.33 1.32
C LYS A 577 -21.15 -17.63 0.81
N THR A 578 -19.98 -18.14 1.09
CA THR A 578 -18.71 -17.61 0.62
C THR A 578 -18.66 -17.63 -0.91
N LYS A 579 -18.26 -16.53 -1.50
CA LYS A 579 -17.99 -16.43 -2.95
C LYS A 579 -16.50 -16.54 -3.22
N VAL A 580 -16.14 -17.22 -4.29
CA VAL A 580 -14.77 -17.43 -4.74
C VAL A 580 -14.56 -16.79 -6.10
N GLY A 581 -13.44 -16.11 -6.31
CA GLY A 581 -13.06 -15.55 -7.61
C GLY A 581 -11.59 -15.80 -7.87
N PHE A 582 -11.25 -16.53 -8.95
CA PHE A 582 -9.86 -16.78 -9.31
C PHE A 582 -9.55 -16.38 -10.75
N VAL A 583 -8.34 -15.91 -10.94
CA VAL A 583 -7.72 -15.80 -12.27
C VAL A 583 -7.05 -17.13 -12.59
N SER A 584 -7.13 -17.55 -13.85
CA SER A 584 -6.55 -18.82 -14.30
C SER A 584 -6.12 -18.77 -15.75
N THR A 585 -5.25 -19.69 -16.16
CA THR A 585 -5.05 -19.98 -17.58
C THR A 585 -6.35 -20.48 -18.21
N ASN A 586 -6.59 -20.12 -19.46
CA ASN A 586 -7.82 -20.54 -20.16
C ASN A 586 -7.89 -22.06 -20.41
N SER A 587 -6.80 -22.79 -20.20
CA SER A 587 -6.72 -24.25 -20.33
C SER A 587 -7.70 -25.00 -19.43
N ILE A 588 -8.01 -24.48 -18.21
CA ILE A 588 -8.97 -25.13 -17.28
C ILE A 588 -10.40 -25.13 -17.79
N CYS A 589 -10.69 -24.33 -18.82
CA CYS A 589 -11.99 -24.23 -19.49
C CYS A 589 -11.99 -24.84 -20.88
N GLN A 590 -11.00 -25.69 -21.20
CA GLN A 590 -10.81 -26.29 -22.52
C GLN A 590 -10.45 -27.76 -22.43
N GLY A 591 -10.85 -28.52 -23.46
CA GLY A 591 -10.46 -29.92 -23.67
C GLY A 591 -10.76 -30.86 -22.50
N GLU A 592 -9.76 -31.71 -22.22
CA GLU A 592 -9.86 -32.77 -21.17
C GLU A 592 -9.87 -32.27 -19.73
N GLN A 593 -9.44 -31.03 -19.49
CA GLN A 593 -9.43 -30.48 -18.12
C GLN A 593 -10.84 -30.20 -17.62
N VAL A 594 -11.76 -29.81 -18.51
CA VAL A 594 -13.13 -29.41 -18.13
C VAL A 594 -13.88 -30.54 -17.42
N PRO A 595 -14.07 -31.76 -18.01
CA PRO A 595 -14.82 -32.82 -17.36
C PRO A 595 -14.19 -33.29 -16.05
N VAL A 596 -12.85 -33.24 -15.92
CA VAL A 596 -12.17 -33.65 -14.68
C VAL A 596 -12.34 -32.62 -13.56
N LEU A 597 -12.06 -31.33 -13.84
CA LEU A 597 -12.17 -30.28 -12.84
C LEU A 597 -13.64 -30.02 -12.45
N TRP A 598 -14.47 -29.69 -13.42
CA TRP A 598 -15.87 -29.32 -13.15
C TRP A 598 -16.71 -30.51 -12.66
N GLY A 599 -16.41 -31.73 -13.11
CA GLY A 599 -16.98 -32.95 -12.53
C GLY A 599 -16.57 -33.20 -11.07
N ALA A 600 -15.40 -32.71 -10.65
CA ALA A 600 -15.00 -32.73 -9.23
C ALA A 600 -15.71 -31.64 -8.42
N LEU A 601 -15.87 -30.44 -8.98
CA LEU A 601 -16.51 -29.29 -8.35
C LEU A 601 -18.03 -29.48 -8.20
N SER A 602 -18.69 -30.13 -9.15
CA SER A 602 -20.16 -30.39 -9.11
C SER A 602 -20.61 -31.20 -7.89
N LYS A 603 -19.69 -31.98 -7.29
CA LYS A 603 -19.98 -32.72 -6.04
C LYS A 603 -20.25 -31.80 -4.84
N TYR A 604 -19.89 -30.54 -4.93
CA TYR A 604 -20.10 -29.50 -3.91
C TYR A 604 -21.19 -28.50 -4.33
N ASN A 605 -21.98 -28.80 -5.34
CA ASN A 605 -22.98 -27.89 -5.92
C ASN A 605 -22.38 -26.56 -6.39
N THR A 606 -21.15 -26.60 -6.86
CA THR A 606 -20.42 -25.39 -7.31
C THR A 606 -21.05 -24.88 -8.61
N THR A 607 -21.43 -23.61 -8.61
CA THR A 607 -21.99 -22.91 -9.78
C THR A 607 -21.19 -21.68 -10.12
N ILE A 608 -21.00 -21.40 -11.41
CA ILE A 608 -20.31 -20.21 -11.89
C ILE A 608 -21.30 -19.05 -11.86
N HIS A 609 -20.98 -17.99 -11.11
CA HIS A 609 -21.77 -16.78 -11.00
C HIS A 609 -21.43 -15.75 -12.07
N PHE A 610 -20.13 -15.61 -12.36
CA PHE A 610 -19.67 -14.79 -13.48
C PHE A 610 -18.39 -15.38 -14.09
N ALA A 611 -18.16 -15.05 -15.36
CA ALA A 611 -16.94 -15.45 -16.04
C ALA A 611 -16.48 -14.38 -17.04
N HIS A 612 -15.22 -13.97 -16.95
CA HIS A 612 -14.53 -13.31 -18.05
C HIS A 612 -13.90 -14.39 -18.91
N ARG A 613 -14.38 -14.49 -20.16
CA ARG A 613 -13.83 -15.43 -21.15
C ARG A 613 -12.43 -14.98 -21.55
N THR A 614 -11.74 -15.81 -22.30
CA THR A 614 -10.32 -15.59 -22.65
C THR A 614 -10.02 -14.17 -23.10
N PHE A 615 -9.12 -13.50 -22.37
CA PHE A 615 -8.56 -12.21 -22.73
C PHE A 615 -7.04 -12.20 -22.47
N LYS A 616 -6.38 -11.19 -23.01
CA LYS A 616 -4.93 -11.05 -22.87
C LYS A 616 -4.59 -10.42 -21.52
N TRP A 617 -3.87 -11.16 -20.68
CA TRP A 617 -3.31 -10.62 -19.46
C TRP A 617 -2.07 -9.79 -19.79
N THR A 618 -2.16 -8.49 -19.56
CA THR A 618 -1.05 -7.56 -19.76
C THR A 618 -0.43 -7.22 -18.42
N ASN A 619 0.90 -7.26 -18.37
CA ASN A 619 1.67 -6.76 -17.23
C ASN A 619 2.05 -5.31 -17.49
N GLU A 620 2.02 -4.45 -16.48
CA GLU A 620 2.45 -3.05 -16.54
C GLU A 620 3.97 -2.92 -16.69
N ALA A 621 4.73 -3.96 -16.36
CA ALA A 621 6.18 -4.00 -16.61
C ALA A 621 6.49 -4.49 -18.02
N SER A 622 7.40 -3.84 -18.71
CA SER A 622 7.83 -4.12 -20.08
C SER A 622 8.50 -5.50 -20.25
N GLY A 623 7.71 -6.58 -20.28
CA GLY A 623 8.16 -7.95 -20.49
C GLY A 623 7.20 -8.76 -21.35
N LYS A 624 7.68 -9.33 -22.44
CA LYS A 624 6.96 -9.85 -23.61
C LYS A 624 6.11 -11.12 -23.47
N ALA A 625 5.69 -11.58 -22.29
CA ALA A 625 4.88 -12.79 -22.18
C ALA A 625 3.42 -12.47 -21.87
N ALA A 626 2.60 -12.27 -22.89
CA ALA A 626 1.16 -12.23 -22.74
C ALA A 626 0.60 -13.63 -22.56
N VAL A 627 -0.05 -13.89 -21.43
CA VAL A 627 -0.76 -15.14 -21.17
C VAL A 627 -2.26 -14.92 -21.42
N HIS A 628 -2.91 -15.91 -22.04
CA HIS A 628 -4.36 -15.91 -22.17
C HIS A 628 -4.98 -16.46 -20.90
N VAL A 629 -5.81 -15.65 -20.26
CA VAL A 629 -6.42 -15.96 -18.97
C VAL A 629 -7.96 -15.89 -19.04
N VAL A 630 -8.56 -16.46 -18.02
CA VAL A 630 -9.98 -16.33 -17.68
C VAL A 630 -10.10 -15.86 -16.24
N VAL A 631 -11.20 -15.18 -15.91
CA VAL A 631 -11.57 -14.89 -14.52
C VAL A 631 -12.88 -15.60 -14.24
N ILE A 632 -12.93 -16.39 -13.18
CA ILE A 632 -14.11 -17.19 -12.86
C ILE A 632 -14.52 -16.91 -11.42
N GLY A 633 -15.74 -16.43 -11.25
CA GLY A 633 -16.39 -16.31 -9.96
C GLY A 633 -17.41 -17.42 -9.75
N PHE A 634 -17.33 -18.12 -8.61
CA PHE A 634 -18.19 -19.24 -8.29
C PHE A 634 -18.56 -19.30 -6.80
N ALA A 635 -19.60 -20.05 -6.50
CA ALA A 635 -20.00 -20.40 -5.13
C ALA A 635 -20.73 -21.74 -5.11
N ASN A 636 -21.00 -22.26 -3.91
CA ASN A 636 -21.73 -23.54 -3.76
C ASN A 636 -23.25 -23.32 -3.53
N TYR A 637 -23.80 -22.31 -4.22
CA TYR A 637 -25.23 -22.03 -4.24
C TYR A 637 -25.62 -21.32 -5.54
N GLU A 638 -26.90 -21.43 -5.89
CA GLU A 638 -27.44 -20.89 -7.13
C GLU A 638 -27.85 -19.42 -7.01
N ILE A 639 -27.70 -18.66 -8.10
CA ILE A 639 -28.21 -17.28 -8.26
C ILE A 639 -29.00 -17.17 -9.55
N ALA A 640 -30.00 -16.29 -9.56
CA ALA A 640 -30.95 -16.17 -10.66
C ALA A 640 -30.31 -15.64 -11.97
N GLU A 641 -29.35 -14.75 -11.87
CA GLU A 641 -28.72 -14.10 -13.03
C GLU A 641 -27.21 -14.21 -12.93
N LYS A 642 -26.58 -14.70 -13.99
CA LYS A 642 -25.13 -14.88 -14.10
C LYS A 642 -24.60 -14.03 -15.24
N LEU A 643 -23.32 -13.65 -15.17
CA LEU A 643 -22.71 -12.73 -16.13
C LEU A 643 -21.57 -13.39 -16.90
N ILE A 644 -21.60 -13.27 -18.22
CA ILE A 644 -20.50 -13.67 -19.10
C ILE A 644 -19.95 -12.40 -19.75
N PHE A 645 -18.64 -12.18 -19.61
CA PHE A 645 -17.89 -11.10 -20.21
C PHE A 645 -17.11 -11.66 -21.40
N ASP A 646 -17.57 -11.37 -22.61
CA ASP A 646 -16.91 -11.78 -23.86
C ASP A 646 -15.97 -10.70 -24.37
N TYR A 647 -14.85 -11.08 -24.91
CA TYR A 647 -13.86 -10.20 -25.50
C TYR A 647 -13.74 -10.48 -27.00
N PRO A 648 -14.49 -9.78 -27.88
CA PRO A 648 -14.36 -9.91 -29.34
C PRO A 648 -12.95 -9.59 -29.81
N ASP A 649 -12.32 -8.60 -29.20
CA ASP A 649 -10.87 -8.36 -29.22
C ASP A 649 -10.29 -8.67 -27.85
N VAL A 650 -9.36 -9.61 -27.80
CA VAL A 650 -8.72 -10.05 -26.53
C VAL A 650 -7.95 -8.92 -25.80
N ARG A 651 -7.75 -7.77 -26.46
CA ARG A 651 -7.15 -6.55 -25.91
C ARG A 651 -8.18 -5.45 -25.62
N GLY A 652 -9.42 -5.63 -26.09
CA GLY A 652 -10.50 -4.63 -26.04
C GLY A 652 -11.33 -4.68 -24.75
N GLU A 653 -12.41 -3.92 -24.79
CA GLU A 653 -13.43 -3.96 -23.75
C GLU A 653 -14.34 -5.18 -23.90
N SER A 654 -14.90 -5.65 -22.79
CA SER A 654 -15.80 -6.79 -22.78
C SER A 654 -17.22 -6.41 -23.17
N LEU A 655 -17.89 -7.35 -23.84
CA LEU A 655 -19.34 -7.33 -24.01
C LEU A 655 -19.97 -8.20 -22.93
N VAL A 656 -20.91 -7.65 -22.16
CA VAL A 656 -21.56 -8.33 -21.04
C VAL A 656 -22.84 -9.03 -21.54
N ARG A 657 -22.95 -10.32 -21.22
CA ARG A 657 -24.17 -11.12 -21.50
C ARG A 657 -24.69 -11.75 -20.22
N LYS A 658 -26.01 -11.72 -20.04
CA LYS A 658 -26.70 -12.42 -18.97
C LYS A 658 -26.97 -13.87 -19.36
N ALA A 659 -26.77 -14.76 -18.41
CA ALA A 659 -27.06 -16.21 -18.59
C ALA A 659 -27.79 -16.75 -17.36
N LYS A 660 -28.63 -17.77 -17.57
CA LYS A 660 -29.24 -18.52 -16.46
C LYS A 660 -28.24 -19.53 -15.89
N GLN A 661 -27.41 -20.09 -16.75
CA GLN A 661 -26.43 -21.12 -16.38
C GLN A 661 -25.14 -20.90 -17.19
N ILE A 662 -23.99 -21.09 -16.56
CA ILE A 662 -22.66 -21.04 -17.19
C ILE A 662 -22.00 -22.37 -16.92
N ASN A 663 -21.61 -23.08 -17.97
CA ASN A 663 -20.92 -24.37 -17.87
C ASN A 663 -19.40 -24.23 -17.77
N GLY A 664 -18.68 -25.32 -17.57
CA GLY A 664 -17.23 -25.36 -17.40
C GLY A 664 -16.42 -24.87 -18.62
N TYR A 665 -17.04 -24.74 -19.81
CA TYR A 665 -16.45 -24.13 -21.00
C TYR A 665 -16.69 -22.60 -21.04
N LEU A 666 -17.27 -22.03 -20.00
CA LEU A 666 -17.64 -20.62 -19.86
C LEU A 666 -18.60 -20.13 -20.96
N VAL A 667 -19.53 -20.95 -21.33
CA VAL A 667 -20.63 -20.61 -22.25
C VAL A 667 -22.00 -20.77 -21.56
N ALA A 668 -22.98 -20.02 -22.05
CA ALA A 668 -24.33 -20.15 -21.56
C ALA A 668 -24.92 -21.53 -21.96
N GLY A 669 -25.35 -22.32 -20.99
CA GLY A 669 -25.92 -23.66 -21.18
C GLY A 669 -25.65 -24.55 -19.98
N ALA A 670 -26.32 -25.72 -19.95
CA ALA A 670 -26.07 -26.74 -18.94
C ALA A 670 -24.69 -27.40 -19.12
N ASP A 671 -24.17 -27.97 -18.03
CA ASP A 671 -22.91 -28.72 -18.03
C ASP A 671 -23.05 -30.04 -18.82
#